data_b6f9b8c87bb1bf557195eb751b0a43d7
#
_entry.id   b6f9b8c87bb1bf557195eb751b0a43d7
#
_cell.length_a   1.000
_cell.length_b   1.000
_cell.length_c   1.000
_cell.angle_alpha   90.00
_cell.angle_beta   90.00
_cell.angle_gamma   90.00
#
_symmetry.space_group_name_H-M   'P 1'
#
loop_
_entity.id
_entity.type
_entity.pdbx_description
1 polymer ?
#
loop_
_entity_poly.entity_id
_entity_poly.type
_entity_poly.pdbx_seq_one_letter_code
_entity_poly.pdbx_strand_id
1 'polypeptide(L)'
;MRWLLLLLLIASPGLWLPSASALTINVIGANGAAGDDGEAAVAAAVSGDASNSAGAFGGAGGAGRAGIAPGDGGFASATATTAGAPEANARAEASGGNGGDSVSAEDGGMGGGAMASAFVEGSLSATAYARAVGGGGGRGFEVAGGVGGAAAATASARTSGDGHAVLAGAADPLADNIGSQGGNAGSFGTSVAGGDASSESIGEALGNSSVRVIDGALGGNGGSGGGGGTARSSAVGRNAGAESVEVEARAFGGQGGTAVLNTTGGRGGEAELGTVYGLSSGGGAVSVVAQAVGGDGGWGLSFSSVPTAGDGASVQLHNSVDGDTSGSLYLEQYARGGRAGEHGGGAHGETSSTLDISKSAQALEIAALAVGAHDAESAGSAENDTGSVTVHSLASGGDGRLPFERIGERGGDGRAHALGQTVGDGHAVLVTTGCSDCANAIGGRGAGLNSLSSTQAGAGGGRGGDAESLSEGIALGDSAVTVEDRAIGGDGGFGPGSSGTPGEGGAARSSASAIGNGSSAVHASAAAVGGRGGDFSINFGVGSGSNGRGGHANAHANAQGLGEVVALANATGGSSGALRRDVPGVSGNAHAGAVGIGTSGHAAADAFTAGGELARLHLTATASLHSGATVDALIDGSGAFQRTPLGRLDAFAIASQLPGSSVVDAAIGDSPQVAAAFGDDAIGVVLGLGQIGFAGLQDAGDGSLSQSARLEIIPNVFQVSVLQDVVLGFVKPESIGTGFDSLHFRAAMGDTTLADVTFDDPDAARVYFDDRVLDLGSFVIGGVPPVFFRSALVLEFDWIGSELGSAFGVDWIIGLTPIPEPSTALLLALGLAVMAARARRRRGAAI
;
A
#
# COMPACT_ATOMS: atom_id res chain seq x y z
N MET A 1 46.84 10.56 40.10
CA MET A 1 47.70 11.74 39.95
C MET A 1 48.78 11.45 38.91
N ARG A 2 48.42 11.51 37.60
CA ARG A 2 49.37 11.44 36.49
C ARG A 2 49.10 12.60 35.55
N TRP A 3 50.11 13.34 35.21
CA TRP A 3 50.15 14.64 34.57
C TRP A 3 49.72 14.60 33.12
N LEU A 4 48.87 15.59 32.72
CA LEU A 4 48.56 15.99 31.39
C LEU A 4 49.81 16.56 30.71
N LEU A 5 50.26 15.93 29.60
CA LEU A 5 51.27 16.52 28.73
C LEU A 5 50.59 17.27 27.62
N LEU A 6 50.37 18.57 27.78
CA LEU A 6 49.95 19.49 26.75
C LEU A 6 51.17 19.90 25.94
N LEU A 7 51.31 19.38 24.71
CA LEU A 7 52.35 19.84 23.77
C LEU A 7 51.81 21.06 23.01
N LEU A 8 52.17 22.25 23.47
CA LEU A 8 51.97 23.50 22.75
C LEU A 8 53.10 23.67 21.75
N LEU A 9 52.86 23.41 20.45
CA LEU A 9 53.79 23.77 19.37
C LEU A 9 53.52 25.23 18.97
N ILE A 10 54.37 26.15 19.43
CA ILE A 10 54.43 27.54 18.96
C ILE A 10 55.15 27.56 17.63
N ALA A 11 54.43 27.79 16.54
CA ALA A 11 55.05 27.99 15.20
C ALA A 11 55.54 29.42 15.08
N SER A 12 56.82 29.59 14.82
CA SER A 12 57.46 30.85 14.43
C SER A 12 57.15 31.23 12.96
N PRO A 13 56.92 32.51 12.63
CA PRO A 13 56.65 32.93 11.25
C PRO A 13 57.94 32.98 10.41
N GLY A 14 58.05 32.14 9.41
CA GLY A 14 59.15 32.36 8.44
C GLY A 14 59.66 31.13 7.69
N LEU A 15 59.09 29.96 7.73
CA LEU A 15 59.45 28.88 6.83
C LEU A 15 58.27 28.48 5.98
N TRP A 16 58.36 28.58 4.66
CA TRP A 16 57.51 27.92 3.72
C TRP A 16 57.72 26.39 3.88
N LEU A 17 57.06 25.81 4.87
CA LEU A 17 56.84 24.34 4.92
C LEU A 17 55.74 24.01 3.91
N PRO A 18 55.84 22.89 3.16
CA PRO A 18 54.71 22.44 2.38
C PRO A 18 53.53 22.30 3.36
N SER A 19 52.42 22.93 3.03
CA SER A 19 51.19 22.95 3.82
C SER A 19 50.90 21.53 4.29
N ALA A 20 50.95 21.26 5.62
CA ALA A 20 50.47 20.02 6.18
C ALA A 20 49.01 19.87 5.73
N SER A 21 48.74 18.90 4.87
CA SER A 21 47.47 18.79 4.19
C SER A 21 46.32 18.29 5.09
N ALA A 22 46.59 17.82 6.29
CA ALA A 22 45.59 17.26 7.21
C ALA A 22 46.05 17.20 8.66
N LEU A 23 45.23 17.63 9.59
CA LEU A 23 45.40 17.38 11.04
C LEU A 23 44.49 16.21 11.48
N THR A 24 45.07 15.14 12.00
CA THR A 24 44.34 14.03 12.57
C THR A 24 44.66 13.82 14.03
N ILE A 25 43.63 13.82 14.88
CA ILE A 25 43.75 13.60 16.33
C ILE A 25 42.83 12.46 16.74
N ASN A 26 43.40 11.39 17.30
CA ASN A 26 42.64 10.27 17.84
C ASN A 26 42.96 10.12 19.32
N VAL A 27 41.89 10.02 20.15
CA VAL A 27 42.02 9.82 21.60
C VAL A 27 41.24 8.56 21.98
N ILE A 28 41.86 7.68 22.74
CA ILE A 28 41.24 6.44 23.22
C ILE A 28 41.33 6.45 24.74
N GLY A 29 40.16 6.41 25.41
CA GLY A 29 40.07 6.22 26.85
C GLY A 29 40.50 4.82 27.26
N ALA A 30 41.13 4.70 28.38
CA ALA A 30 41.50 3.39 28.93
C ALA A 30 40.26 2.65 29.45
N ASN A 31 40.22 1.33 29.31
CA ASN A 31 39.18 0.52 29.92
C ASN A 31 39.31 0.51 31.46
N GLY A 32 38.17 0.51 32.15
CA GLY A 32 38.13 0.38 33.60
C GLY A 32 38.67 -1.00 34.07
N ALA A 33 39.31 -1.04 35.23
CA ALA A 33 39.57 -2.28 35.95
C ALA A 33 38.22 -2.86 36.49
N ALA A 34 38.24 -4.00 37.14
CA ALA A 34 37.03 -4.59 37.70
C ALA A 34 36.32 -3.62 38.66
N GLY A 35 35.10 -3.20 38.30
CA GLY A 35 34.28 -2.23 39.02
C GLY A 35 34.60 -0.76 38.77
N ASP A 36 35.64 -0.44 37.97
CA ASP A 36 35.98 0.95 37.64
C ASP A 36 35.31 1.37 36.32
N ASP A 37 34.99 2.65 36.21
CA ASP A 37 34.46 3.22 34.95
C ASP A 37 35.55 3.26 33.87
N GLY A 38 35.10 3.22 32.61
CA GLY A 38 35.97 3.49 31.46
C GLY A 38 36.36 4.97 31.40
N GLU A 39 37.59 5.27 30.97
CA GLU A 39 38.03 6.67 30.84
C GLU A 39 37.30 7.37 29.69
N ALA A 40 36.97 8.64 29.89
CA ALA A 40 36.44 9.50 28.84
C ALA A 40 37.53 9.85 27.81
N ALA A 41 37.13 9.97 26.52
CA ALA A 41 37.97 10.41 25.43
C ALA A 41 37.49 11.73 24.86
N VAL A 42 38.36 12.71 24.70
CA VAL A 42 38.08 14.01 24.09
C VAL A 42 39.13 14.31 23.02
N ALA A 43 38.71 14.41 21.77
CA ALA A 43 39.55 14.73 20.61
C ALA A 43 39.09 16.04 19.95
N ALA A 44 40.03 16.95 19.68
CA ALA A 44 39.73 18.19 18.99
C ALA A 44 40.80 18.48 17.92
N ALA A 45 40.42 18.41 16.64
CA ALA A 45 41.23 18.78 15.48
C ALA A 45 40.75 20.10 14.91
N VAL A 46 41.45 21.19 15.24
CA VAL A 46 41.07 22.55 14.82
C VAL A 46 42.30 23.22 14.22
N SER A 47 42.28 23.47 12.92
CA SER A 47 43.39 24.15 12.23
C SER A 47 42.89 24.82 10.95
N GLY A 48 43.75 25.64 10.30
CA GLY A 48 43.56 26.19 8.96
C GLY A 48 43.96 25.22 7.84
N ASP A 49 44.28 23.96 8.16
CA ASP A 49 44.61 22.93 7.14
C ASP A 49 43.39 22.57 6.33
N ALA A 50 43.60 22.07 5.10
CA ALA A 50 42.50 21.71 4.20
C ALA A 50 41.61 20.54 4.75
N SER A 51 42.18 19.71 5.62
CA SER A 51 41.42 18.58 6.21
C SER A 51 41.77 18.41 7.70
N ASN A 52 40.72 18.36 8.53
CA ASN A 52 40.87 18.07 9.97
C ASN A 52 40.02 16.85 10.33
N SER A 53 40.58 15.91 11.10
CA SER A 53 39.91 14.72 11.56
C SER A 53 40.10 14.54 13.07
N ALA A 54 39.00 14.34 13.81
CA ALA A 54 39.01 14.04 15.23
C ALA A 54 38.28 12.72 15.49
N GLY A 55 38.95 11.77 16.17
CA GLY A 55 38.38 10.52 16.63
C GLY A 55 38.44 10.41 18.15
N ALA A 56 37.32 10.17 18.84
CA ALA A 56 37.27 9.95 20.29
C ALA A 56 36.60 8.61 20.58
N PHE A 57 37.26 7.77 21.37
CA PHE A 57 36.77 6.44 21.74
C PHE A 57 36.84 6.29 23.28
N GLY A 58 35.68 6.31 23.95
CA GLY A 58 35.60 6.09 25.39
C GLY A 58 36.01 4.68 25.78
N GLY A 59 36.65 4.54 26.92
CA GLY A 59 37.04 3.25 27.47
C GLY A 59 35.84 2.43 27.95
N ALA A 60 35.87 1.12 27.84
CA ALA A 60 34.84 0.24 28.39
C ALA A 60 34.91 0.25 29.94
N GLY A 61 33.74 0.16 30.59
CA GLY A 61 33.63 -0.06 32.01
C GLY A 61 34.16 -1.45 32.44
N GLY A 62 34.74 -1.54 33.62
CA GLY A 62 35.25 -2.79 34.18
C GLY A 62 34.13 -3.74 34.59
N ALA A 63 34.30 -5.04 34.34
CA ALA A 63 33.31 -6.04 34.74
C ALA A 63 33.16 -6.11 36.26
N GLY A 64 31.93 -6.27 36.76
CA GLY A 64 31.64 -6.49 38.16
C GLY A 64 32.18 -7.83 38.67
N ARG A 65 32.36 -7.93 39.98
CA ARG A 65 32.72 -9.15 40.71
C ARG A 65 31.83 -9.30 41.92
N ALA A 66 31.88 -10.44 42.60
CA ALA A 66 31.10 -10.64 43.82
C ALA A 66 31.33 -9.50 44.84
N GLY A 67 30.30 -8.68 45.06
CA GLY A 67 30.35 -7.51 45.95
C GLY A 67 30.97 -6.25 45.35
N ILE A 68 31.27 -6.21 44.06
CA ILE A 68 31.76 -5.05 43.31
C ILE A 68 30.85 -4.82 42.12
N ALA A 69 30.16 -3.67 42.06
CA ALA A 69 29.36 -3.27 40.93
C ALA A 69 30.23 -3.09 39.68
N PRO A 70 29.71 -3.39 38.45
CA PRO A 70 30.44 -3.10 37.22
C PRO A 70 30.55 -1.60 36.98
N GLY A 71 31.62 -1.18 36.30
CA GLY A 71 31.86 0.22 35.95
C GLY A 71 31.06 0.65 34.72
N ASP A 72 30.80 1.96 34.61
CA ASP A 72 30.17 2.57 33.45
C ASP A 72 31.15 2.74 32.26
N GLY A 73 30.67 2.79 31.05
CA GLY A 73 31.42 3.09 29.83
C GLY A 73 31.87 4.57 29.82
N GLY A 74 33.08 4.84 29.32
CA GLY A 74 33.61 6.18 29.19
C GLY A 74 32.89 7.03 28.15
N PHE A 75 32.67 8.29 28.42
CA PHE A 75 32.14 9.27 27.46
C PHE A 75 33.14 9.58 26.34
N ALA A 76 32.65 9.82 25.09
CA ALA A 76 33.48 10.23 23.97
C ALA A 76 33.02 11.58 23.38
N SER A 77 33.94 12.48 23.09
CA SER A 77 33.64 13.74 22.38
C SER A 77 34.69 14.04 21.32
N ALA A 78 34.25 14.17 20.06
CA ALA A 78 35.10 14.51 18.92
C ALA A 78 34.66 15.83 18.30
N THR A 79 35.62 16.76 18.09
CA THR A 79 35.36 18.02 17.40
C THR A 79 36.37 18.22 16.29
N ALA A 80 35.92 18.41 15.03
CA ALA A 80 36.77 18.74 13.90
C ALA A 80 36.32 20.08 13.31
N THR A 81 37.28 21.02 13.14
CA THR A 81 36.98 22.34 12.56
C THR A 81 38.01 22.67 11.52
N THR A 82 37.58 23.01 10.30
CA THR A 82 38.40 23.49 9.20
C THR A 82 37.87 24.84 8.72
N ALA A 83 38.70 25.89 8.79
CA ALA A 83 38.32 27.22 8.35
C ALA A 83 39.43 27.88 7.55
N GLY A 84 39.07 28.59 6.47
CA GLY A 84 40.00 29.40 5.66
C GLY A 84 40.73 28.63 4.54
N ALA A 85 40.57 27.32 4.43
CA ALA A 85 41.09 26.56 3.30
C ALA A 85 40.18 26.71 2.07
N PRO A 86 40.69 26.75 0.83
CA PRO A 86 39.85 26.77 -0.36
C PRO A 86 38.94 25.54 -0.48
N GLU A 87 39.50 24.35 -0.37
CA GLU A 87 38.80 23.08 -0.28
C GLU A 87 38.88 22.59 1.16
N ALA A 88 37.83 22.72 1.92
CA ALA A 88 37.79 22.49 3.35
C ALA A 88 37.05 21.21 3.72
N ASN A 89 37.63 20.39 4.59
CA ASN A 89 37.05 19.13 5.05
C ASN A 89 37.22 18.98 6.57
N ALA A 90 36.16 18.60 7.30
CA ALA A 90 36.21 18.23 8.70
C ALA A 90 35.46 16.90 8.95
N ARG A 91 36.11 16.00 9.69
CA ARG A 91 35.56 14.71 10.10
C ARG A 91 35.63 14.54 11.61
N ALA A 92 34.49 14.37 12.28
CA ALA A 92 34.41 14.08 13.68
C ALA A 92 33.73 12.73 13.94
N GLU A 93 34.39 11.85 14.68
CA GLU A 93 33.89 10.54 15.06
C GLU A 93 34.00 10.33 16.55
N ALA A 94 32.89 10.06 17.25
CA ALA A 94 32.84 9.75 18.66
C ALA A 94 32.18 8.40 18.90
N SER A 95 32.77 7.57 19.77
CA SER A 95 32.20 6.30 20.20
C SER A 95 32.32 6.17 21.70
N GLY A 96 31.19 6.15 22.41
CA GLY A 96 31.15 5.89 23.86
C GLY A 96 31.60 4.46 24.19
N GLY A 97 32.20 4.29 25.36
CA GLY A 97 32.60 2.97 25.86
C GLY A 97 31.39 2.13 26.29
N ASN A 98 31.48 0.82 26.19
CA ASN A 98 30.47 -0.08 26.72
C ASN A 98 30.52 -0.13 28.25
N GLY A 99 29.38 -0.27 28.91
CA GLY A 99 29.32 -0.57 30.36
C GLY A 99 29.83 -1.98 30.68
N GLY A 100 30.31 -2.18 31.89
CA GLY A 100 30.82 -3.47 32.36
C GLY A 100 29.70 -4.46 32.67
N ASP A 101 29.91 -5.75 32.39
CA ASP A 101 28.97 -6.82 32.72
C ASP A 101 28.98 -7.14 34.21
N SER A 102 27.82 -7.39 34.81
CA SER A 102 27.70 -7.90 36.19
C SER A 102 27.78 -9.43 36.18
N VAL A 103 28.45 -9.98 37.19
CA VAL A 103 28.54 -11.42 37.48
C VAL A 103 27.83 -11.79 38.78
N SER A 104 27.19 -10.84 39.46
CA SER A 104 26.49 -11.00 40.73
C SER A 104 25.15 -10.25 40.70
N ALA A 105 24.43 -10.19 41.82
CA ALA A 105 23.13 -9.49 41.92
C ALA A 105 23.25 -7.96 41.89
N GLU A 106 24.13 -7.41 41.11
CA GLU A 106 24.33 -5.97 40.86
C GLU A 106 23.90 -5.66 39.39
N ASP A 107 23.40 -4.45 39.14
CA ASP A 107 23.06 -3.96 37.82
C ASP A 107 24.28 -3.90 36.89
N GLY A 108 24.06 -4.08 35.58
CA GLY A 108 25.12 -3.84 34.58
C GLY A 108 25.51 -2.38 34.49
N GLY A 109 26.74 -2.08 34.13
CA GLY A 109 27.23 -0.71 33.95
C GLY A 109 26.55 -0.01 32.78
N MET A 110 26.32 1.30 32.88
CA MET A 110 25.76 2.10 31.80
C MET A 110 26.72 2.23 30.61
N GLY A 111 26.21 2.30 29.37
CA GLY A 111 26.98 2.68 28.19
C GLY A 111 27.40 4.16 28.23
N GLY A 112 28.61 4.48 27.79
CA GLY A 112 29.09 5.83 27.67
C GLY A 112 28.38 6.61 26.55
N GLY A 113 28.10 7.89 26.80
CA GLY A 113 27.55 8.77 25.75
C GLY A 113 28.60 9.15 24.69
N ALA A 114 28.15 9.60 23.51
CA ALA A 114 29.00 10.07 22.43
C ALA A 114 28.54 11.41 21.85
N MET A 115 29.49 12.33 21.57
CA MET A 115 29.21 13.59 20.89
C MET A 115 30.22 13.81 19.76
N ALA A 116 29.75 14.09 18.53
CA ALA A 116 30.59 14.41 17.37
C ALA A 116 30.16 15.74 16.77
N SER A 117 31.14 16.65 16.52
CA SER A 117 30.83 17.94 15.88
C SER A 117 31.84 18.23 14.76
N ALA A 118 31.39 18.44 13.55
CA ALA A 118 32.21 18.82 12.41
C ALA A 118 31.75 20.19 11.88
N PHE A 119 32.67 21.14 11.79
CA PHE A 119 32.41 22.45 11.23
C PHE A 119 33.41 22.80 10.14
N VAL A 120 32.89 23.26 8.98
CA VAL A 120 33.71 23.61 7.83
C VAL A 120 33.30 24.96 7.25
N GLU A 121 34.29 25.79 6.97
CA GLU A 121 34.13 27.00 6.16
C GLU A 121 35.22 27.04 5.09
N GLY A 122 34.84 26.93 3.83
CA GLY A 122 35.71 26.95 2.65
C GLY A 122 35.37 28.06 1.70
N SER A 123 36.33 28.48 0.87
CA SER A 123 36.04 29.46 -0.19
C SER A 123 35.69 28.83 -1.54
N LEU A 124 35.99 27.55 -1.74
CA LEU A 124 35.58 26.74 -2.91
C LEU A 124 34.62 25.64 -2.49
N SER A 125 35.09 24.53 -1.96
CA SER A 125 34.26 23.43 -1.47
C SER A 125 34.31 23.28 0.05
N ALA A 126 33.20 22.74 0.63
CA ALA A 126 33.11 22.51 2.07
C ALA A 126 32.48 21.13 2.33
N THR A 127 33.19 20.28 3.09
CA THR A 127 32.67 18.95 3.47
C THR A 127 32.78 18.75 4.99
N ALA A 128 31.65 18.64 5.68
CA ALA A 128 31.55 18.35 7.10
C ALA A 128 30.92 16.95 7.31
N TYR A 129 31.62 16.14 8.12
CA TYR A 129 31.14 14.83 8.50
C TYR A 129 31.19 14.63 10.02
N ALA A 130 30.05 14.28 10.63
CA ALA A 130 29.97 14.00 12.07
C ALA A 130 29.29 12.63 12.29
N ARG A 131 29.89 11.77 13.14
CA ARG A 131 29.32 10.50 13.54
C ARG A 131 29.49 10.26 15.04
N ALA A 132 28.40 10.00 15.73
CA ALA A 132 28.39 9.67 17.14
C ALA A 132 27.73 8.30 17.40
N VAL A 133 28.35 7.44 18.18
CA VAL A 133 27.81 6.14 18.57
C VAL A 133 27.88 5.98 20.07
N GLY A 134 26.74 5.88 20.75
CA GLY A 134 26.66 5.60 22.19
C GLY A 134 27.14 4.17 22.51
N GLY A 135 27.76 4.00 23.62
CA GLY A 135 28.21 2.71 24.13
C GLY A 135 27.06 1.80 24.54
N GLY A 136 27.19 0.49 24.38
CA GLY A 136 26.20 -0.47 24.87
C GLY A 136 26.22 -0.56 26.40
N GLY A 137 25.04 -0.77 27.03
CA GLY A 137 24.96 -1.09 28.46
C GLY A 137 25.49 -2.51 28.74
N GLY A 138 26.10 -2.71 29.89
CA GLY A 138 26.60 -4.00 30.40
C GLY A 138 25.43 -4.95 30.75
N ARG A 139 25.66 -6.26 30.69
CA ARG A 139 24.68 -7.27 31.11
C ARG A 139 24.49 -7.29 32.62
N GLY A 140 23.22 -7.40 33.08
CA GLY A 140 22.90 -7.74 34.47
C GLY A 140 22.86 -9.24 34.67
N PHE A 141 23.07 -9.71 35.90
CA PHE A 141 22.86 -11.11 36.28
C PHE A 141 21.74 -11.17 37.31
N GLU A 142 20.57 -11.67 36.95
CA GLU A 142 19.35 -11.69 37.79
C GLU A 142 18.76 -10.31 38.17
N VAL A 143 19.39 -9.21 37.75
CA VAL A 143 19.05 -7.80 38.01
C VAL A 143 19.05 -7.00 36.72
N ALA A 144 18.92 -5.68 36.76
CA ALA A 144 18.86 -4.86 35.56
C ALA A 144 20.19 -4.88 34.77
N GLY A 145 20.11 -4.91 33.43
CA GLY A 145 21.26 -4.55 32.60
C GLY A 145 21.56 -3.05 32.69
N GLY A 146 22.62 -2.59 32.07
CA GLY A 146 22.96 -1.16 31.95
C GLY A 146 22.12 -0.49 30.82
N VAL A 147 21.80 0.78 31.02
CA VAL A 147 21.19 1.64 30.00
C VAL A 147 22.18 1.87 28.86
N GLY A 148 21.73 1.92 27.60
CA GLY A 148 22.53 2.29 26.44
C GLY A 148 22.95 3.76 26.48
N GLY A 149 24.18 4.10 26.03
CA GLY A 149 24.67 5.47 25.96
C GLY A 149 23.95 6.30 24.90
N ALA A 150 23.68 7.57 25.19
CA ALA A 150 23.10 8.49 24.20
C ALA A 150 24.15 8.97 23.17
N ALA A 151 23.70 9.34 21.96
CA ALA A 151 24.56 9.85 20.90
C ALA A 151 24.04 11.17 20.31
N ALA A 152 24.97 12.10 20.04
CA ALA A 152 24.65 13.36 19.38
C ALA A 152 25.67 13.68 18.28
N ALA A 153 25.21 13.96 17.04
CA ALA A 153 26.07 14.36 15.93
C ALA A 153 25.63 15.70 15.34
N THR A 154 26.59 16.57 15.05
CA THR A 154 26.31 17.86 14.40
C THR A 154 27.32 18.10 13.28
N ALA A 155 26.83 18.33 12.04
CA ALA A 155 27.68 18.65 10.89
C ALA A 155 27.25 20.00 10.29
N SER A 156 28.22 20.90 10.05
CA SER A 156 27.95 22.19 9.42
C SER A 156 29.00 22.50 8.37
N ALA A 157 28.56 22.68 7.11
CA ALA A 157 29.44 23.00 6.00
C ALA A 157 28.98 24.27 5.29
N ARG A 158 29.91 25.20 5.05
CA ARG A 158 29.65 26.48 4.40
C ARG A 158 30.70 26.80 3.35
N THR A 159 30.26 27.31 2.20
CA THR A 159 31.17 27.85 1.19
C THR A 159 30.72 29.23 0.71
N SER A 160 31.70 30.07 0.25
CA SER A 160 31.43 31.35 -0.35
C SER A 160 31.66 31.37 -1.86
N GLY A 161 32.21 30.29 -2.44
CA GLY A 161 32.57 30.23 -3.87
C GLY A 161 31.44 29.77 -4.77
N ASP A 162 31.66 29.95 -6.09
CA ASP A 162 30.73 29.51 -7.14
C ASP A 162 31.24 28.25 -7.84
N GLY A 163 30.32 27.42 -8.34
CA GLY A 163 30.61 26.25 -9.16
C GLY A 163 31.22 25.06 -8.41
N HIS A 164 31.06 25.01 -7.11
CA HIS A 164 31.59 23.97 -6.22
C HIS A 164 30.48 23.19 -5.52
N ALA A 165 30.83 22.48 -4.43
CA ALA A 165 29.89 21.66 -3.66
C ALA A 165 30.02 21.91 -2.16
N VAL A 166 28.87 21.91 -1.46
CA VAL A 166 28.75 21.84 -0.02
C VAL A 166 28.15 20.48 0.34
N LEU A 167 28.86 19.74 1.16
CA LEU A 167 28.37 18.47 1.72
C LEU A 167 28.38 18.52 3.23
N ALA A 168 27.22 18.43 3.85
CA ALA A 168 27.09 18.35 5.31
C ALA A 168 26.36 17.06 5.71
N GLY A 169 26.85 16.39 6.74
CA GLY A 169 26.07 15.30 7.32
C GLY A 169 26.87 14.08 7.75
N ALA A 170 26.16 13.03 8.00
CA ALA A 170 26.60 11.72 8.45
C ALA A 170 27.01 10.80 7.32
N ALA A 171 27.35 11.27 6.15
CA ALA A 171 27.41 10.44 4.99
C ALA A 171 28.81 9.89 4.69
N ASP A 172 29.05 8.65 5.01
CA ASP A 172 29.73 7.77 4.06
C ASP A 172 28.65 7.32 3.04
N PRO A 173 28.72 7.69 1.76
CA PRO A 173 27.74 7.27 0.76
C PRO A 173 27.71 5.75 0.52
N LEU A 174 28.58 4.99 1.18
CA LEU A 174 28.72 3.54 1.08
C LEU A 174 28.28 2.78 2.35
N ALA A 175 27.93 3.47 3.45
CA ALA A 175 27.43 2.85 4.67
C ALA A 175 26.20 3.60 5.18
N ASP A 176 25.31 2.92 5.85
CA ASP A 176 24.02 3.34 6.42
C ASP A 176 23.99 4.78 6.97
N ASN A 177 23.84 5.78 6.18
CA ASN A 177 23.74 7.23 6.42
C ASN A 177 23.19 7.66 7.82
N ILE A 178 23.83 7.22 8.90
CA ILE A 178 23.41 7.47 10.27
C ILE A 178 24.47 8.33 10.95
N GLY A 179 24.13 9.57 11.28
CA GLY A 179 24.99 10.52 12.00
C GLY A 179 25.09 10.21 13.46
N SER A 180 23.99 9.81 14.09
CA SER A 180 23.99 9.43 15.50
C SER A 180 23.31 8.08 15.70
N GLN A 181 23.90 7.25 16.55
CA GLN A 181 23.36 5.97 16.95
C GLN A 181 23.42 5.82 18.46
N GLY A 182 22.28 5.67 19.11
CA GLY A 182 22.18 5.35 20.54
C GLY A 182 22.72 3.94 20.82
N GLY A 183 23.33 3.75 21.95
CA GLY A 183 23.83 2.46 22.43
C GLY A 183 22.67 1.51 22.78
N ASN A 184 22.84 0.22 22.52
CA ASN A 184 21.87 -0.79 22.95
C ASN A 184 21.94 -0.97 24.48
N ALA A 185 20.82 -1.23 25.12
CA ALA A 185 20.79 -1.60 26.53
C ALA A 185 21.34 -3.01 26.78
N GLY A 186 21.84 -3.26 27.95
CA GLY A 186 22.29 -4.57 28.39
C GLY A 186 21.14 -5.57 28.50
N SER A 187 21.42 -6.85 28.21
CA SER A 187 20.46 -7.95 28.30
C SER A 187 20.50 -8.63 29.67
N PHE A 188 19.41 -9.34 30.03
CA PHE A 188 19.12 -10.03 31.31
C PHE A 188 18.79 -9.09 32.49
N GLY A 189 17.70 -9.43 33.17
CA GLY A 189 17.20 -8.70 34.33
C GLY A 189 15.94 -7.88 34.06
N THR A 190 15.78 -6.78 34.86
CA THR A 190 14.63 -5.87 34.72
C THR A 190 14.82 -4.87 33.59
N SER A 191 13.74 -4.20 33.18
CA SER A 191 13.69 -3.36 31.98
C SER A 191 14.66 -2.18 32.00
N VAL A 192 15.50 -2.07 30.97
CA VAL A 192 16.42 -0.95 30.73
C VAL A 192 16.29 -0.43 29.32
N ALA A 193 16.32 0.89 29.18
CA ALA A 193 16.13 1.53 27.87
C ALA A 193 17.40 1.54 27.01
N GLY A 194 17.22 1.50 25.69
CA GLY A 194 18.26 1.85 24.72
C GLY A 194 18.62 3.34 24.82
N GLY A 195 19.79 3.71 24.34
CA GLY A 195 20.25 5.09 24.30
C GLY A 195 19.52 5.91 23.21
N ASP A 196 19.28 7.17 23.49
CA ASP A 196 18.73 8.11 22.53
C ASP A 196 19.77 8.56 21.50
N ALA A 197 19.31 8.97 20.31
CA ALA A 197 20.12 9.50 19.23
C ALA A 197 19.57 10.83 18.71
N SER A 198 20.44 11.83 18.54
CA SER A 198 20.08 13.08 17.89
C SER A 198 21.12 13.48 16.84
N SER A 199 20.66 13.95 15.68
CA SER A 199 21.54 14.38 14.60
C SER A 199 21.04 15.67 13.98
N GLU A 200 21.98 16.58 13.63
CA GLU A 200 21.68 17.84 12.96
C GLU A 200 22.74 18.14 11.90
N SER A 201 22.32 18.41 10.66
CA SER A 201 23.21 18.74 9.56
C SER A 201 22.78 20.02 8.84
N ILE A 202 23.74 20.94 8.61
CA ILE A 202 23.49 22.21 7.95
C ILE A 202 24.50 22.42 6.82
N GLY A 203 24.00 22.66 5.60
CA GLY A 203 24.80 23.00 4.42
C GLY A 203 24.42 24.38 3.89
N GLU A 204 25.39 25.26 3.66
CA GLU A 204 25.14 26.62 3.15
C GLU A 204 26.13 27.01 2.06
N ALA A 205 25.64 27.38 0.89
CA ALA A 205 26.38 28.01 -0.17
C ALA A 205 25.98 29.50 -0.27
N LEU A 206 26.91 30.40 0.03
CA LEU A 206 26.69 31.84 -0.11
C LEU A 206 26.86 32.34 -1.53
N GLY A 207 27.53 31.57 -2.41
CA GLY A 207 27.65 31.75 -3.83
C GLY A 207 26.79 30.76 -4.60
N ASN A 208 27.11 30.54 -5.86
CA ASN A 208 26.39 29.60 -6.74
C ASN A 208 27.05 28.21 -6.72
N SER A 209 26.87 27.46 -5.63
CA SER A 209 27.41 26.10 -5.46
C SER A 209 26.35 25.14 -5.03
N SER A 210 26.41 23.89 -5.50
CA SER A 210 25.45 22.84 -5.09
C SER A 210 25.54 22.54 -3.60
N VAL A 211 24.39 22.23 -2.99
CA VAL A 211 24.30 21.88 -1.57
C VAL A 211 23.66 20.51 -1.42
N ARG A 212 24.35 19.63 -0.70
CA ARG A 212 23.81 18.33 -0.30
C ARG A 212 23.92 18.14 1.21
N VAL A 213 22.79 17.87 1.84
CA VAL A 213 22.73 17.62 3.29
C VAL A 213 22.08 16.28 3.53
N ILE A 214 22.77 15.41 4.27
CA ILE A 214 22.23 14.10 4.63
C ILE A 214 22.39 13.92 6.12
N ASP A 215 21.28 13.73 6.82
CA ASP A 215 21.25 13.56 8.27
C ASP A 215 20.53 12.28 8.67
N GLY A 216 20.98 11.65 9.78
CA GLY A 216 20.33 10.44 10.24
C GLY A 216 20.57 10.15 11.71
N ALA A 217 19.51 9.69 12.40
CA ALA A 217 19.54 9.26 13.79
C ALA A 217 18.91 7.86 13.95
N LEU A 218 19.53 7.01 14.78
CA LEU A 218 19.04 5.68 15.12
C LEU A 218 19.07 5.50 16.64
N GLY A 219 17.92 5.31 17.27
CA GLY A 219 17.79 4.97 18.68
C GLY A 219 18.34 3.57 18.99
N GLY A 220 18.92 3.39 20.16
CA GLY A 220 19.44 2.12 20.65
C GLY A 220 18.31 1.17 21.03
N ASN A 221 18.53 -0.14 20.92
CA ASN A 221 17.53 -1.14 21.31
C ASN A 221 17.46 -1.29 22.83
N GLY A 222 16.25 -1.50 23.36
CA GLY A 222 16.02 -1.79 24.76
C GLY A 222 16.56 -3.17 25.17
N GLY A 223 16.99 -3.30 26.43
CA GLY A 223 17.26 -4.58 27.06
C GLY A 223 15.97 -5.31 27.45
N SER A 224 16.09 -6.43 28.16
CA SER A 224 14.93 -7.26 28.55
C SER A 224 13.76 -6.45 29.10
N GLY A 225 12.64 -6.36 28.35
CA GLY A 225 11.45 -5.58 28.73
C GLY A 225 11.64 -4.05 28.74
N GLY A 226 12.83 -3.52 28.37
CA GLY A 226 13.11 -2.09 28.29
C GLY A 226 12.66 -1.44 26.99
N GLY A 227 12.34 -0.15 27.02
CA GLY A 227 12.00 0.60 25.83
C GLY A 227 13.19 0.80 24.89
N GLY A 228 12.94 0.93 23.59
CA GLY A 228 13.90 1.42 22.62
C GLY A 228 14.20 2.89 22.83
N GLY A 229 15.39 3.34 22.47
CA GLY A 229 15.80 4.74 22.49
C GLY A 229 15.08 5.57 21.41
N THR A 230 14.91 6.85 21.65
CA THR A 230 14.36 7.80 20.68
C THR A 230 15.39 8.19 19.63
N ALA A 231 14.93 8.59 18.44
CA ALA A 231 15.78 9.13 17.39
C ALA A 231 15.23 10.47 16.90
N ARG A 232 16.11 11.48 16.73
CA ARG A 232 15.75 12.78 16.17
C ARG A 232 16.75 13.21 15.11
N SER A 233 16.25 13.58 13.90
CA SER A 233 17.05 14.01 12.75
C SER A 233 16.59 15.37 12.23
N SER A 234 17.54 16.25 11.88
CA SER A 234 17.30 17.58 11.31
C SER A 234 18.28 17.87 10.19
N ALA A 235 17.83 18.37 9.06
CA ALA A 235 18.67 18.69 7.90
C ALA A 235 18.25 20.02 7.26
N VAL A 236 19.19 20.92 7.03
CA VAL A 236 18.93 22.23 6.39
C VAL A 236 19.96 22.51 5.29
N GLY A 237 19.49 22.74 4.06
CA GLY A 237 20.32 23.09 2.91
C GLY A 237 19.92 24.46 2.35
N ARG A 238 20.90 25.35 2.11
CA ARG A 238 20.66 26.67 1.54
C ARG A 238 21.68 27.02 0.47
N ASN A 239 21.20 27.51 -0.67
CA ASN A 239 22.02 28.03 -1.76
C ASN A 239 21.52 29.43 -2.15
N ALA A 240 22.42 30.42 -2.15
CA ALA A 240 22.10 31.77 -2.61
C ALA A 240 22.01 31.89 -4.13
N GLY A 241 22.65 30.98 -4.87
CA GLY A 241 22.66 30.89 -6.34
C GLY A 241 21.60 29.96 -6.92
N ALA A 242 21.80 29.57 -8.17
CA ALA A 242 20.86 28.76 -8.97
C ALA A 242 21.25 27.26 -9.07
N GLU A 243 22.31 26.83 -8.38
CA GLU A 243 22.64 25.41 -8.29
C GLU A 243 21.67 24.65 -7.39
N SER A 244 21.66 23.32 -7.49
CA SER A 244 20.72 22.44 -6.81
C SER A 244 20.95 22.37 -5.29
N VAL A 245 19.86 22.12 -4.56
CA VAL A 245 19.87 21.82 -3.13
C VAL A 245 19.18 20.47 -2.91
N GLU A 246 19.89 19.54 -2.30
CA GLU A 246 19.40 18.22 -1.92
C GLU A 246 19.50 18.08 -0.39
N VAL A 247 18.38 17.79 0.27
CA VAL A 247 18.26 17.63 1.73
C VAL A 247 17.59 16.33 2.06
N GLU A 248 18.20 15.53 2.94
CA GLU A 248 17.67 14.27 3.39
C GLU A 248 17.79 14.14 4.90
N ALA A 249 16.70 13.79 5.59
CA ALA A 249 16.67 13.52 7.02
C ALA A 249 16.01 12.17 7.33
N ARG A 250 16.65 11.35 8.19
CA ARG A 250 16.15 10.03 8.56
C ARG A 250 16.16 9.83 10.07
N ALA A 251 15.05 9.43 10.66
CA ALA A 251 14.94 9.07 12.07
C ALA A 251 14.41 7.64 12.23
N PHE A 252 15.12 6.80 12.98
CA PHE A 252 14.74 5.42 13.26
C PHE A 252 14.72 5.18 14.77
N GLY A 253 13.54 4.95 15.34
CA GLY A 253 13.41 4.57 16.75
C GLY A 253 14.01 3.19 17.05
N GLY A 254 14.58 3.01 18.23
CA GLY A 254 15.14 1.73 18.67
C GLY A 254 14.05 0.70 18.95
N GLN A 255 14.36 -0.59 18.83
CA GLN A 255 13.43 -1.66 19.18
C GLN A 255 13.26 -1.82 20.68
N GLY A 256 12.07 -2.14 21.14
CA GLY A 256 11.81 -2.55 22.54
C GLY A 256 12.41 -3.91 22.85
N GLY A 257 12.87 -4.10 24.07
CA GLY A 257 13.50 -5.33 24.55
C GLY A 257 12.48 -6.45 24.76
N THR A 258 12.88 -7.67 24.44
CA THR A 258 12.07 -8.89 24.65
C THR A 258 11.85 -9.14 26.15
N ALA A 259 10.62 -9.48 26.55
CA ALA A 259 10.31 -9.88 27.91
C ALA A 259 11.01 -11.20 28.30
N VAL A 260 11.46 -11.29 29.52
CA VAL A 260 11.96 -12.53 30.14
C VAL A 260 11.32 -12.69 31.52
N LEU A 261 11.07 -13.93 31.97
CA LEU A 261 10.63 -14.26 33.34
C LEU A 261 9.44 -13.42 33.85
N ASN A 262 8.30 -13.44 33.15
CA ASN A 262 7.04 -12.76 33.54
C ASN A 262 7.11 -11.21 33.49
N THR A 263 8.03 -10.62 32.75
CA THR A 263 8.02 -9.18 32.44
C THR A 263 7.22 -8.89 31.17
N THR A 264 6.86 -7.62 30.95
CA THR A 264 6.27 -7.16 29.69
C THR A 264 7.39 -6.86 28.69
N GLY A 265 7.13 -7.05 27.38
CA GLY A 265 8.00 -6.56 26.30
C GLY A 265 8.13 -5.04 26.37
N GLY A 266 9.30 -4.52 26.04
CA GLY A 266 9.58 -3.08 26.03
C GLY A 266 8.86 -2.38 24.88
N ARG A 267 8.49 -1.12 25.06
CA ARG A 267 7.92 -0.28 24.00
C ARG A 267 8.98 0.07 22.95
N GLY A 268 8.63 0.18 21.67
CA GLY A 268 9.48 0.74 20.63
C GLY A 268 9.83 2.22 20.88
N GLY A 269 11.01 2.64 20.45
CA GLY A 269 11.48 4.02 20.55
C GLY A 269 10.81 4.93 19.54
N GLU A 270 10.60 6.18 19.88
CA GLU A 270 10.00 7.19 19.00
C GLU A 270 11.00 7.65 17.93
N ALA A 271 10.47 8.03 16.74
CA ALA A 271 11.22 8.64 15.66
C ALA A 271 10.68 10.03 15.37
N GLU A 272 11.52 11.05 15.49
CA GLU A 272 11.16 12.44 15.34
C GLU A 272 11.96 13.11 14.22
N LEU A 273 11.31 13.92 13.41
CA LEU A 273 11.96 14.84 12.48
C LEU A 273 11.96 16.25 13.09
N GLY A 274 13.13 16.87 13.12
CA GLY A 274 13.23 18.28 13.43
C GLY A 274 12.96 19.14 12.18
N THR A 275 13.76 20.20 11.97
CA THR A 275 13.66 21.01 10.76
C THR A 275 14.27 20.27 9.58
N VAL A 276 13.49 20.05 8.50
CA VAL A 276 13.98 19.52 7.22
C VAL A 276 13.60 20.49 6.12
N TYR A 277 14.59 21.25 5.63
CA TYR A 277 14.33 22.42 4.78
C TYR A 277 15.40 22.64 3.70
N GLY A 278 14.94 22.95 2.47
CA GLY A 278 15.80 23.29 1.32
C GLY A 278 15.48 24.65 0.72
N LEU A 279 16.51 25.45 0.39
CA LEU A 279 16.34 26.76 -0.25
C LEU A 279 17.32 26.94 -1.40
N SER A 280 16.83 27.31 -2.58
CA SER A 280 17.65 27.87 -3.67
C SER A 280 17.09 29.23 -4.07
N SER A 281 17.78 30.31 -3.68
CA SER A 281 17.32 31.68 -3.94
C SER A 281 17.42 32.08 -5.41
N GLY A 282 18.33 31.46 -6.18
CA GLY A 282 18.52 31.73 -7.62
C GLY A 282 17.68 30.85 -8.55
N GLY A 283 16.76 30.03 -8.03
CA GLY A 283 15.86 29.20 -8.82
C GLY A 283 16.42 27.84 -9.26
N GLY A 284 17.43 27.31 -8.56
CA GLY A 284 17.90 25.93 -8.76
C GLY A 284 16.88 24.91 -8.27
N ALA A 285 17.03 23.67 -8.71
CA ALA A 285 16.20 22.59 -8.24
C ALA A 285 16.41 22.33 -6.73
N VAL A 286 15.31 22.15 -5.99
CA VAL A 286 15.34 21.81 -4.56
C VAL A 286 14.64 20.48 -4.36
N SER A 287 15.32 19.55 -3.67
CA SER A 287 14.77 18.24 -3.27
C SER A 287 14.91 18.08 -1.76
N VAL A 288 13.81 17.85 -1.07
CA VAL A 288 13.77 17.63 0.38
C VAL A 288 13.03 16.34 0.70
N VAL A 289 13.74 15.40 1.32
CA VAL A 289 13.21 14.07 1.64
C VAL A 289 13.36 13.81 3.13
N ALA A 290 12.29 13.36 3.77
CA ALA A 290 12.34 12.99 5.18
C ALA A 290 11.70 11.62 5.47
N GLN A 291 12.32 10.85 6.34
CA GLN A 291 11.87 9.54 6.75
C GLN A 291 11.85 9.40 8.26
N ALA A 292 10.71 8.99 8.83
CA ALA A 292 10.59 8.59 10.23
C ALA A 292 10.05 7.17 10.35
N VAL A 293 10.73 6.33 11.12
CA VAL A 293 10.35 4.94 11.35
C VAL A 293 10.35 4.67 12.85
N GLY A 294 9.19 4.43 13.42
CA GLY A 294 9.04 4.05 14.83
C GLY A 294 9.63 2.67 15.12
N GLY A 295 10.19 2.50 16.31
CA GLY A 295 10.74 1.24 16.77
C GLY A 295 9.65 0.19 17.01
N ASP A 296 9.96 -1.08 16.75
CA ASP A 296 9.06 -2.19 17.05
C ASP A 296 9.01 -2.47 18.56
N GLY A 297 7.87 -2.91 19.09
CA GLY A 297 7.74 -3.37 20.47
C GLY A 297 8.44 -4.71 20.70
N GLY A 298 8.89 -4.93 21.92
CA GLY A 298 9.56 -6.16 22.36
C GLY A 298 8.60 -7.33 22.49
N TRP A 299 9.07 -8.53 22.22
CA TRP A 299 8.29 -9.78 22.34
C TRP A 299 7.93 -10.07 23.79
N GLY A 300 6.71 -10.56 24.00
CA GLY A 300 6.28 -11.12 25.30
C GLY A 300 6.64 -12.59 25.39
N LEU A 301 7.33 -13.01 26.45
CA LEU A 301 7.57 -14.42 26.76
C LEU A 301 7.03 -14.70 28.17
N SER A 302 5.98 -15.50 28.27
CA SER A 302 5.47 -15.95 29.56
C SER A 302 5.13 -17.42 29.52
N PHE A 303 5.53 -18.11 30.58
CA PHE A 303 5.19 -19.51 30.77
C PHE A 303 3.99 -19.71 31.73
N SER A 304 3.46 -18.64 32.34
CA SER A 304 2.49 -18.79 33.45
C SER A 304 1.32 -17.82 33.50
N SER A 305 1.30 -16.73 32.76
CA SER A 305 0.19 -15.76 32.72
C SER A 305 0.09 -15.17 31.31
N VAL A 306 -0.97 -14.44 31.00
CA VAL A 306 -1.13 -13.80 29.70
C VAL A 306 0.09 -12.91 29.41
N PRO A 307 0.93 -13.28 28.43
CA PRO A 307 2.11 -12.49 28.12
C PRO A 307 1.66 -11.16 27.52
N THR A 308 2.28 -10.06 27.93
CA THR A 308 2.10 -8.75 27.33
C THR A 308 3.32 -8.43 26.49
N ALA A 309 3.14 -8.31 25.17
CA ALA A 309 4.17 -7.78 24.30
C ALA A 309 4.26 -6.24 24.46
N GLY A 310 5.38 -5.67 24.05
CA GLY A 310 5.54 -4.21 24.03
C GLY A 310 4.79 -3.58 22.86
N ASP A 311 4.39 -2.33 23.03
CA ASP A 311 3.77 -1.55 21.97
C ASP A 311 4.84 -1.09 20.95
N GLY A 312 4.46 -1.02 19.66
CA GLY A 312 5.22 -0.32 18.64
C GLY A 312 5.09 1.20 18.80
N ALA A 313 6.09 1.95 18.37
CA ALA A 313 6.05 3.39 18.40
C ALA A 313 5.21 3.98 17.28
N SER A 314 4.41 5.00 17.57
CA SER A 314 3.64 5.75 16.57
C SER A 314 4.54 6.73 15.80
N VAL A 315 4.20 6.98 14.53
CA VAL A 315 4.84 8.02 13.70
C VAL A 315 3.74 8.83 13.00
N GLN A 316 3.68 10.11 13.33
CA GLN A 316 2.74 11.04 12.74
C GLN A 316 3.50 12.24 12.18
N LEU A 317 3.56 12.36 10.86
CA LEU A 317 4.21 13.46 10.16
C LEU A 317 3.18 14.46 9.63
N HIS A 318 3.42 15.73 9.91
CA HIS A 318 2.60 16.81 9.38
C HIS A 318 3.50 17.96 8.94
N ASN A 319 3.56 18.21 7.62
CA ASN A 319 4.40 19.22 6.99
C ASN A 319 5.84 19.18 7.56
N SER A 320 6.38 17.97 7.66
CA SER A 320 7.71 17.75 8.26
C SER A 320 8.86 18.09 7.31
N VAL A 321 8.55 18.33 6.03
CA VAL A 321 9.48 18.83 5.01
C VAL A 321 8.96 20.14 4.46
N ASP A 322 9.89 21.04 4.11
CA ASP A 322 9.57 22.28 3.41
C ASP A 322 10.74 22.73 2.54
N GLY A 323 10.47 23.59 1.56
CA GLY A 323 11.49 24.13 0.69
C GLY A 323 10.99 25.30 -0.15
N ASP A 324 11.93 26.11 -0.66
CA ASP A 324 11.60 27.25 -1.51
C ASP A 324 12.56 27.36 -2.69
N THR A 325 11.99 27.51 -3.88
CA THR A 325 12.69 27.84 -5.13
C THR A 325 11.71 28.33 -6.17
N SER A 326 12.15 29.18 -7.11
CA SER A 326 11.37 29.44 -8.32
C SER A 326 11.56 28.39 -9.42
N GLY A 327 12.48 27.44 -9.24
CA GLY A 327 12.71 26.30 -10.13
C GLY A 327 11.83 25.09 -9.78
N SER A 328 12.37 23.89 -9.89
CA SER A 328 11.66 22.67 -9.53
C SER A 328 11.80 22.38 -8.03
N LEU A 329 10.68 22.15 -7.35
CA LEU A 329 10.60 21.78 -5.93
C LEU A 329 10.03 20.38 -5.78
N TYR A 330 10.79 19.48 -5.16
CA TYR A 330 10.37 18.14 -4.77
C TYR A 330 10.38 18.01 -3.24
N LEU A 331 9.25 17.60 -2.65
CA LEU A 331 9.10 17.40 -1.20
C LEU A 331 8.53 16.01 -0.94
N GLU A 332 9.22 15.19 -0.15
CA GLU A 332 8.78 13.86 0.22
C GLU A 332 8.87 13.64 1.72
N GLN A 333 7.80 13.12 2.32
CA GLN A 333 7.84 12.61 3.69
C GLN A 333 7.29 11.19 3.78
N TYR A 334 8.01 10.35 4.52
CA TYR A 334 7.69 8.94 4.73
C TYR A 334 7.53 8.66 6.22
N ALA A 335 6.36 8.16 6.61
CA ALA A 335 6.06 7.71 7.96
C ALA A 335 5.89 6.19 8.01
N ARG A 336 6.50 5.54 9.01
CA ARG A 336 6.25 4.14 9.29
C ARG A 336 6.14 3.90 10.79
N GLY A 337 4.98 3.41 11.26
CA GLY A 337 4.78 2.99 12.64
C GLY A 337 5.51 1.69 12.98
N GLY A 338 5.92 1.56 14.24
CA GLY A 338 6.52 0.34 14.76
C GLY A 338 5.48 -0.76 14.96
N ARG A 339 5.88 -2.02 14.75
CA ARG A 339 5.03 -3.17 15.03
C ARG A 339 4.98 -3.43 16.51
N ALA A 340 3.85 -3.87 17.02
CA ALA A 340 3.80 -4.43 18.36
C ALA A 340 4.60 -5.74 18.44
N GLY A 341 5.13 -6.04 19.62
CA GLY A 341 5.85 -7.30 19.84
C GLY A 341 4.94 -8.51 19.67
N GLU A 342 5.53 -9.65 19.31
CA GLU A 342 4.81 -10.92 19.20
C GLU A 342 4.52 -11.52 20.57
N HIS A 343 3.57 -12.47 20.64
CA HIS A 343 3.17 -13.22 21.83
C HIS A 343 2.56 -12.38 22.96
N GLY A 344 1.65 -11.44 22.63
CA GLY A 344 0.95 -10.67 23.65
C GLY A 344 0.04 -9.57 23.09
N GLY A 345 -0.60 -8.81 23.97
CA GLY A 345 -1.56 -7.76 23.64
C GLY A 345 -0.96 -6.39 23.37
N GLY A 346 0.31 -6.27 22.94
CA GLY A 346 0.90 -4.96 22.58
C GLY A 346 0.16 -4.32 21.41
N ALA A 347 0.05 -2.99 21.40
CA ALA A 347 -0.55 -2.22 20.32
C ALA A 347 0.48 -1.90 19.22
N HIS A 348 0.06 -1.92 17.97
CA HIS A 348 0.83 -1.35 16.86
C HIS A 348 0.89 0.17 16.97
N GLY A 349 1.98 0.77 16.51
CA GLY A 349 2.09 2.23 16.42
C GLY A 349 1.16 2.78 15.34
N GLU A 350 0.49 3.89 15.62
CA GLU A 350 -0.29 4.63 14.65
C GLU A 350 0.63 5.25 13.59
N THR A 351 0.15 5.34 12.34
CA THR A 351 0.95 5.87 11.23
C THR A 351 0.15 6.86 10.40
N SER A 352 0.65 8.09 10.32
CA SER A 352 0.09 9.08 9.40
C SER A 352 1.17 9.97 8.76
N SER A 353 0.90 10.41 7.53
CA SER A 353 1.75 11.33 6.76
C SER A 353 0.86 12.36 6.06
N THR A 354 0.88 13.61 6.50
CA THR A 354 0.11 14.70 5.91
C THR A 354 1.05 15.79 5.41
N LEU A 355 1.00 16.08 4.12
CA LEU A 355 1.81 17.11 3.46
C LEU A 355 0.91 18.06 2.68
N ASP A 356 0.75 19.28 3.19
CA ASP A 356 -0.10 20.33 2.64
C ASP A 356 0.78 21.55 2.28
N ILE A 357 0.98 21.81 0.99
CA ILE A 357 1.98 22.72 0.45
C ILE A 357 1.35 23.67 -0.57
N SER A 358 1.54 24.98 -0.36
CA SER A 358 1.21 26.01 -1.33
C SER A 358 2.48 26.81 -1.67
N LYS A 359 2.93 26.77 -2.91
CA LYS A 359 4.18 27.40 -3.39
C LYS A 359 4.02 27.98 -4.79
N SER A 360 5.00 28.83 -5.13
CA SER A 360 5.15 29.36 -6.51
C SER A 360 6.47 28.86 -7.07
N ALA A 361 6.42 27.77 -7.84
CA ALA A 361 7.57 27.12 -8.46
C ALA A 361 7.28 26.78 -9.92
N GLN A 362 8.32 26.60 -10.74
CA GLN A 362 8.16 26.13 -12.11
C GLN A 362 7.48 24.75 -12.17
N ALA A 363 7.85 23.86 -11.24
CA ALA A 363 7.22 22.59 -11.01
C ALA A 363 7.24 22.29 -9.51
N LEU A 364 6.09 21.90 -8.96
CA LEU A 364 5.92 21.44 -7.58
C LEU A 364 5.53 19.96 -7.60
N GLU A 365 6.35 19.13 -6.98
CA GLU A 365 6.06 17.72 -6.79
C GLU A 365 6.11 17.39 -5.31
N ILE A 366 5.04 16.76 -4.78
CA ILE A 366 4.98 16.33 -3.40
C ILE A 366 4.65 14.84 -3.27
N ALA A 367 5.21 14.20 -2.25
CA ALA A 367 4.92 12.82 -1.91
C ALA A 367 4.67 12.65 -0.41
N ALA A 368 3.46 12.23 -0.04
CA ALA A 368 3.10 11.87 1.32
C ALA A 368 2.91 10.34 1.40
N LEU A 369 3.76 9.68 2.19
CA LEU A 369 3.82 8.22 2.25
C LEU A 369 3.63 7.74 3.68
N ALA A 370 2.69 6.81 3.90
CA ALA A 370 2.43 6.18 5.20
C ALA A 370 2.40 4.67 5.08
N VAL A 371 3.23 3.97 5.84
CA VAL A 371 3.25 2.50 5.92
C VAL A 371 2.96 2.09 7.35
N GLY A 372 1.74 1.63 7.61
CA GLY A 372 1.31 1.22 8.94
C GLY A 372 1.94 -0.10 9.37
N ALA A 373 2.19 -0.22 10.65
CA ALA A 373 2.34 -1.54 11.27
C ALA A 373 0.96 -2.24 11.37
N HIS A 374 -0.12 -1.47 11.45
CA HIS A 374 -1.51 -1.85 11.30
C HIS A 374 -2.18 -0.85 10.35
N ASP A 375 -2.90 0.15 10.80
CA ASP A 375 -3.54 1.14 9.95
C ASP A 375 -2.52 2.20 9.45
N ALA A 376 -2.76 2.74 8.24
CA ALA A 376 -1.98 3.82 7.65
C ALA A 376 -2.89 4.88 7.03
N GLU A 377 -2.54 6.14 7.25
CA GLU A 377 -3.22 7.27 6.65
C GLU A 377 -2.22 8.20 5.96
N SER A 378 -2.48 8.58 4.72
CA SER A 378 -1.66 9.50 3.95
C SER A 378 -2.52 10.58 3.31
N ALA A 379 -2.09 11.84 3.41
CA ALA A 379 -2.73 12.96 2.73
C ALA A 379 -1.67 13.88 2.08
N GLY A 380 -1.74 14.05 0.78
CA GLY A 380 -0.93 14.98 0.00
C GLY A 380 -1.80 16.06 -0.64
N SER A 381 -1.51 17.34 -0.37
CA SER A 381 -2.18 18.49 -0.98
C SER A 381 -1.16 19.47 -1.50
N ALA A 382 -1.23 19.84 -2.77
CA ALA A 382 -0.32 20.81 -3.38
C ALA A 382 -1.06 21.84 -4.21
N GLU A 383 -0.74 23.11 -3.99
CA GLU A 383 -1.15 24.23 -4.80
C GLU A 383 0.08 24.96 -5.38
N ASN A 384 0.07 25.20 -6.68
CA ASN A 384 1.12 25.94 -7.37
C ASN A 384 0.53 27.08 -8.20
N ASP A 385 0.92 28.31 -7.86
CA ASP A 385 0.39 29.52 -8.54
C ASP A 385 0.98 29.73 -9.93
N THR A 386 2.16 29.20 -10.22
CA THR A 386 2.96 29.60 -11.38
C THR A 386 3.46 28.46 -12.25
N GLY A 387 3.17 27.19 -11.90
CA GLY A 387 3.71 26.06 -12.63
C GLY A 387 2.90 24.77 -12.49
N SER A 388 3.47 23.69 -12.95
CA SER A 388 2.86 22.36 -12.89
C SER A 388 2.87 21.82 -11.47
N VAL A 389 1.90 20.94 -11.18
CA VAL A 389 1.76 20.23 -9.89
C VAL A 389 1.75 18.74 -10.10
N THR A 390 2.52 18.03 -9.29
CA THR A 390 2.44 16.57 -9.17
C THR A 390 2.24 16.18 -7.72
N VAL A 391 1.25 15.31 -7.44
CA VAL A 391 0.95 14.86 -6.09
C VAL A 391 0.92 13.34 -6.04
N HIS A 392 1.67 12.79 -5.08
CA HIS A 392 1.67 11.38 -4.75
C HIS A 392 1.20 11.20 -3.29
N SER A 393 0.23 10.33 -3.07
CA SER A 393 -0.19 9.93 -1.73
C SER A 393 -0.30 8.42 -1.68
N LEU A 394 0.36 7.79 -0.71
CA LEU A 394 0.36 6.34 -0.54
C LEU A 394 0.15 5.97 0.91
N ALA A 395 -0.88 5.16 1.17
CA ALA A 395 -1.13 4.55 2.47
C ALA A 395 -1.17 3.03 2.35
N SER A 396 -0.32 2.33 3.10
CA SER A 396 -0.28 0.88 3.14
C SER A 396 -0.52 0.36 4.55
N GLY A 397 -1.65 -0.28 4.79
CA GLY A 397 -1.93 -0.99 6.03
C GLY A 397 -0.99 -2.17 6.23
N GLY A 398 -0.64 -2.47 7.48
CA GLY A 398 0.22 -3.57 7.86
C GLY A 398 -0.50 -4.91 7.91
N ASP A 399 0.23 -6.00 7.73
CA ASP A 399 -0.31 -7.35 7.84
C ASP A 399 -0.67 -7.69 9.29
N GLY A 400 -1.79 -8.39 9.50
CA GLY A 400 -2.19 -8.91 10.79
C GLY A 400 -1.21 -9.95 11.34
N ARG A 401 -1.04 -9.99 12.65
CA ARG A 401 -0.14 -10.93 13.33
C ARG A 401 -0.78 -12.28 13.57
N LEU A 402 0.07 -13.29 13.69
CA LEU A 402 -0.32 -14.60 14.18
C LEU A 402 -0.55 -14.52 15.71
N PRO A 403 -1.78 -14.58 16.20
CA PRO A 403 -2.02 -14.52 17.64
C PRO A 403 -1.71 -15.86 18.31
N PHE A 404 -1.39 -15.80 19.59
CA PHE A 404 -1.42 -16.97 20.47
C PHE A 404 -2.86 -17.42 20.73
N GLU A 405 -3.84 -16.58 20.36
CA GLU A 405 -5.26 -16.79 20.56
C GLU A 405 -5.95 -17.33 19.29
N ARG A 406 -7.21 -17.67 19.38
CA ARG A 406 -7.98 -18.50 18.42
C ARG A 406 -8.32 -17.83 17.09
N ILE A 407 -8.17 -16.50 16.97
CA ILE A 407 -8.55 -15.74 15.78
C ILE A 407 -7.35 -14.96 15.28
N GLY A 408 -7.02 -15.09 14.00
CA GLY A 408 -5.99 -14.30 13.34
C GLY A 408 -6.32 -12.81 13.43
N GLU A 409 -5.31 -11.97 13.66
CA GLU A 409 -5.48 -10.52 13.66
C GLU A 409 -5.89 -10.04 12.27
N ARG A 410 -6.76 -9.03 12.23
CA ARG A 410 -7.13 -8.35 10.99
C ARG A 410 -5.92 -7.62 10.41
N GLY A 411 -5.78 -7.56 9.08
CA GLY A 411 -4.87 -6.63 8.43
C GLY A 411 -5.31 -5.19 8.63
N GLY A 412 -4.37 -4.28 8.70
CA GLY A 412 -4.62 -2.85 8.86
C GLY A 412 -5.22 -2.21 7.62
N ASP A 413 -5.95 -1.13 7.80
CA ASP A 413 -6.54 -0.34 6.72
C ASP A 413 -5.53 0.62 6.12
N GLY A 414 -5.63 0.88 4.81
CA GLY A 414 -4.90 1.92 4.10
C GLY A 414 -5.85 3.02 3.62
N ARG A 415 -5.59 4.29 3.99
CA ARG A 415 -6.36 5.45 3.53
C ARG A 415 -5.44 6.49 2.92
N ALA A 416 -5.67 6.83 1.64
CA ALA A 416 -4.89 7.81 0.91
C ALA A 416 -5.78 8.93 0.36
N HIS A 417 -5.32 10.16 0.49
CA HIS A 417 -5.94 11.33 -0.11
C HIS A 417 -4.88 12.15 -0.85
N ALA A 418 -5.17 12.53 -2.10
CA ALA A 418 -4.28 13.36 -2.92
C ALA A 418 -5.06 14.49 -3.58
N LEU A 419 -4.56 15.74 -3.45
CA LEU A 419 -5.14 16.92 -4.08
C LEU A 419 -4.04 17.71 -4.78
N GLY A 420 -4.19 17.94 -6.08
CA GLY A 420 -3.28 18.79 -6.88
C GLY A 420 -4.04 19.97 -7.49
N GLN A 421 -3.54 21.18 -7.35
CA GLN A 421 -4.16 22.37 -7.93
C GLN A 421 -3.13 23.29 -8.62
N THR A 422 -3.47 23.79 -9.81
CA THR A 422 -2.73 24.90 -10.47
C THR A 422 -3.66 26.02 -10.90
N VAL A 423 -3.15 27.25 -10.88
CA VAL A 423 -3.91 28.46 -11.26
C VAL A 423 -3.58 28.92 -12.68
N GLY A 424 -2.37 28.66 -13.17
CA GLY A 424 -1.86 29.14 -14.43
C GLY A 424 -2.33 28.38 -15.68
N ASP A 425 -2.05 28.95 -16.86
CA ASP A 425 -2.30 28.33 -18.16
C ASP A 425 -1.05 27.59 -18.68
N GLY A 426 -1.26 26.55 -19.48
CA GLY A 426 -0.18 25.82 -20.14
C GLY A 426 0.65 24.93 -19.22
N HIS A 427 0.14 24.65 -18.02
CA HIS A 427 0.74 23.77 -17.04
C HIS A 427 0.09 22.38 -17.03
N ALA A 428 0.48 21.53 -16.09
CA ALA A 428 -0.12 20.24 -15.89
C ALA A 428 -0.41 20.00 -14.39
N VAL A 429 -1.56 19.39 -14.10
CA VAL A 429 -1.86 18.80 -12.80
C VAL A 429 -1.83 17.29 -12.96
N LEU A 430 -0.93 16.63 -12.24
CA LEU A 430 -0.78 15.20 -12.23
C LEU A 430 -0.97 14.68 -10.79
N VAL A 431 -2.04 13.93 -10.56
CA VAL A 431 -2.27 13.24 -9.30
C VAL A 431 -2.23 11.75 -9.57
N THR A 432 -1.25 11.06 -9.02
CA THR A 432 -0.97 9.67 -9.42
C THR A 432 -0.34 8.86 -8.28
N THR A 433 -0.31 7.55 -8.46
CA THR A 433 0.33 6.60 -7.54
C THR A 433 1.85 6.71 -7.48
N GLY A 434 2.48 7.47 -8.36
CA GLY A 434 3.94 7.57 -8.45
C GLY A 434 4.63 6.42 -9.18
N CYS A 435 3.93 5.31 -9.47
CA CYS A 435 4.43 4.21 -10.29
C CYS A 435 3.26 3.44 -10.93
N SER A 436 3.49 2.82 -12.12
CA SER A 436 2.45 2.16 -12.92
C SER A 436 1.75 0.98 -12.23
N ASP A 437 2.39 0.33 -11.27
CA ASP A 437 1.88 -0.87 -10.59
C ASP A 437 1.54 -0.63 -9.11
N CYS A 438 1.75 0.59 -8.60
CA CYS A 438 1.43 0.96 -7.23
C CYS A 438 -0.07 1.23 -7.04
N ALA A 439 -0.50 1.32 -5.80
CA ALA A 439 -1.82 1.78 -5.40
C ALA A 439 -1.67 2.90 -4.38
N ASN A 440 -2.55 3.89 -4.42
CA ASN A 440 -2.61 4.94 -3.42
C ASN A 440 -2.96 4.39 -2.04
N ALA A 441 -3.92 3.46 -1.98
CA ALA A 441 -4.31 2.80 -0.74
C ALA A 441 -4.19 1.27 -0.86
N ILE A 442 -3.57 0.65 0.14
CA ILE A 442 -3.40 -0.80 0.22
C ILE A 442 -3.81 -1.27 1.61
N GLY A 443 -4.76 -2.20 1.69
CA GLY A 443 -5.10 -2.89 2.92
C GLY A 443 -4.11 -4.02 3.23
N GLY A 444 -3.75 -4.18 4.50
CA GLY A 444 -2.87 -5.26 4.97
C GLY A 444 -3.55 -6.63 4.91
N ARG A 445 -2.78 -7.70 4.87
CA ARG A 445 -3.30 -9.07 4.87
C ARG A 445 -3.77 -9.48 6.26
N GLY A 446 -4.85 -10.24 6.36
CA GLY A 446 -5.26 -10.89 7.60
C GLY A 446 -4.32 -12.04 7.99
N ALA A 447 -4.07 -12.23 9.27
CA ALA A 447 -3.23 -13.32 9.76
C ALA A 447 -3.86 -14.69 9.50
N GLY A 448 -3.07 -15.62 8.97
CA GLY A 448 -3.45 -17.03 8.85
C GLY A 448 -3.05 -17.80 10.12
N LEU A 449 -3.81 -18.80 10.52
CA LEU A 449 -3.44 -19.68 11.63
C LEU A 449 -2.67 -20.91 11.13
N ASN A 450 -1.49 -21.16 11.69
CA ASN A 450 -0.70 -22.35 11.36
C ASN A 450 -1.40 -23.63 11.86
N SER A 451 -1.45 -24.64 11.02
CA SER A 451 -2.14 -25.93 11.21
C SER A 451 -1.73 -26.74 12.45
N LEU A 452 -0.66 -26.38 13.12
CA LEU A 452 -0.10 -27.17 14.23
C LEU A 452 -0.70 -26.87 15.60
N SER A 453 -1.43 -25.76 15.78
CA SER A 453 -2.04 -25.38 17.08
C SER A 453 -3.55 -25.56 17.15
N SER A 454 -4.22 -26.06 16.12
CA SER A 454 -5.65 -25.87 15.88
C SER A 454 -6.54 -27.10 16.14
N THR A 455 -6.31 -27.84 17.19
CA THR A 455 -7.33 -28.80 17.69
C THR A 455 -8.51 -28.15 18.41
N GLN A 456 -8.53 -26.81 18.49
CA GLN A 456 -9.58 -26.05 19.18
C GLN A 456 -10.68 -25.59 18.22
N ALA A 457 -11.92 -25.91 18.52
CA ALA A 457 -13.09 -25.39 17.80
C ALA A 457 -13.17 -23.84 17.91
N GLY A 458 -13.44 -23.17 16.78
CA GLY A 458 -13.63 -21.72 16.72
C GLY A 458 -12.39 -20.90 16.36
N ALA A 459 -11.29 -21.52 15.94
CA ALA A 459 -10.13 -20.82 15.40
C ALA A 459 -10.46 -20.25 13.99
N GLY A 460 -10.11 -18.99 13.71
CA GLY A 460 -10.40 -18.32 12.43
C GLY A 460 -9.21 -17.54 11.88
N GLY A 461 -9.12 -17.42 10.55
CA GLY A 461 -8.20 -16.50 9.88
C GLY A 461 -8.65 -15.04 10.10
N GLY A 462 -7.70 -14.10 10.18
CA GLY A 462 -7.98 -12.67 10.24
C GLY A 462 -8.57 -12.15 8.93
N ARG A 463 -9.46 -11.15 9.00
CA ARG A 463 -9.94 -10.45 7.83
C ARG A 463 -8.80 -9.61 7.22
N GLY A 464 -8.76 -9.43 5.90
CA GLY A 464 -7.91 -8.44 5.23
C GLY A 464 -8.34 -7.01 5.58
N GLY A 465 -7.40 -6.07 5.58
CA GLY A 465 -7.64 -4.66 5.77
C GLY A 465 -8.34 -4.02 4.57
N ASP A 466 -9.13 -2.99 4.83
CA ASP A 466 -9.79 -2.23 3.76
C ASP A 466 -8.82 -1.19 3.17
N ALA A 467 -9.04 -0.81 1.91
CA ALA A 467 -8.30 0.24 1.22
C ALA A 467 -9.26 1.33 0.72
N GLU A 468 -8.97 2.58 1.03
CA GLU A 468 -9.76 3.71 0.57
C GLU A 468 -8.84 4.80 0.01
N SER A 469 -9.07 5.20 -1.25
CA SER A 469 -8.28 6.22 -1.93
C SER A 469 -9.17 7.27 -2.58
N LEU A 470 -8.78 8.53 -2.43
CA LEU A 470 -9.43 9.68 -3.05
C LEU A 470 -8.36 10.59 -3.65
N SER A 471 -8.40 10.76 -4.97
CA SER A 471 -7.50 11.63 -5.71
C SER A 471 -8.25 12.71 -6.47
N GLU A 472 -7.83 13.96 -6.33
CA GLU A 472 -8.45 15.12 -6.95
C GLU A 472 -7.41 16.01 -7.65
N GLY A 473 -7.69 16.42 -8.89
CA GLY A 473 -6.86 17.34 -9.67
C GLY A 473 -7.69 18.51 -10.18
N ILE A 474 -7.20 19.73 -9.99
CA ILE A 474 -7.93 20.95 -10.36
C ILE A 474 -6.99 21.89 -11.16
N ALA A 475 -7.42 22.28 -12.35
CA ALA A 475 -6.81 23.39 -13.11
C ALA A 475 -7.80 24.56 -13.18
N LEU A 476 -7.46 25.68 -12.55
CA LEU A 476 -8.27 26.89 -12.59
C LEU A 476 -8.07 27.70 -13.89
N GLY A 477 -6.93 27.50 -14.59
CA GLY A 477 -6.61 28.02 -15.93
C GLY A 477 -6.74 26.96 -17.03
N ASP A 478 -6.20 27.25 -18.22
CA ASP A 478 -6.16 26.33 -19.37
C ASP A 478 -4.93 25.39 -19.26
N SER A 479 -5.01 24.45 -18.34
CA SER A 479 -3.98 23.47 -18.04
C SER A 479 -4.54 22.04 -18.05
N ALA A 480 -3.74 21.08 -18.48
CA ALA A 480 -4.13 19.68 -18.53
C ALA A 480 -4.25 19.08 -17.11
N VAL A 481 -5.23 18.22 -16.91
CA VAL A 481 -5.43 17.52 -15.63
C VAL A 481 -5.45 16.01 -15.86
N THR A 482 -4.60 15.30 -15.14
CA THR A 482 -4.59 13.83 -15.11
C THR A 482 -4.64 13.35 -13.67
N VAL A 483 -5.65 12.55 -13.36
CA VAL A 483 -5.84 11.93 -12.05
C VAL A 483 -5.92 10.42 -12.22
N GLU A 484 -5.01 9.72 -11.58
CA GLU A 484 -5.01 8.26 -11.50
C GLU A 484 -5.08 7.85 -10.04
N ASP A 485 -6.11 7.08 -9.70
CA ASP A 485 -6.38 6.60 -8.35
C ASP A 485 -6.51 5.10 -8.31
N ARG A 486 -5.94 4.45 -7.28
CA ARG A 486 -6.00 3.00 -7.15
C ARG A 486 -6.06 2.56 -5.69
N ALA A 487 -7.01 1.67 -5.38
CA ALA A 487 -7.14 1.05 -4.07
C ALA A 487 -7.10 -0.49 -4.16
N ILE A 488 -6.40 -1.15 -3.26
CA ILE A 488 -6.29 -2.61 -3.19
C ILE A 488 -6.59 -3.09 -1.78
N GLY A 489 -7.69 -3.82 -1.59
CA GLY A 489 -8.02 -4.46 -0.32
C GLY A 489 -7.08 -5.62 0.03
N GLY A 490 -6.81 -5.83 1.31
CA GLY A 490 -5.94 -6.88 1.81
C GLY A 490 -6.58 -8.28 1.72
N ASP A 491 -5.76 -9.31 1.56
CA ASP A 491 -6.24 -10.69 1.54
C ASP A 491 -6.64 -11.18 2.94
N GLY A 492 -7.64 -12.05 3.04
CA GLY A 492 -8.02 -12.74 4.26
C GLY A 492 -7.03 -13.84 4.64
N GLY A 493 -6.86 -14.07 5.95
CA GLY A 493 -5.98 -15.10 6.49
C GLY A 493 -6.56 -16.52 6.37
N PHE A 494 -5.68 -17.52 6.39
CA PHE A 494 -6.07 -18.95 6.37
C PHE A 494 -6.89 -19.33 7.59
N GLY A 495 -7.96 -20.12 7.39
CA GLY A 495 -8.71 -20.78 8.45
C GLY A 495 -8.20 -22.20 8.70
N PRO A 496 -7.91 -22.59 9.95
CA PRO A 496 -7.42 -23.94 10.23
C PRO A 496 -8.53 -24.98 10.39
N GLY A 497 -8.25 -26.21 9.94
CA GLY A 497 -8.92 -27.45 10.34
C GLY A 497 -10.45 -27.53 10.22
N SER A 498 -11.06 -28.51 10.85
CA SER A 498 -12.45 -28.97 10.63
C SER A 498 -13.58 -28.01 11.04
N SER A 499 -13.32 -26.92 11.71
CA SER A 499 -14.34 -25.96 12.21
C SER A 499 -13.90 -24.48 12.18
N GLY A 500 -12.72 -24.16 11.61
CA GLY A 500 -12.24 -22.79 11.51
C GLY A 500 -12.93 -22.03 10.38
N THR A 501 -13.08 -20.72 10.53
CA THR A 501 -13.55 -19.82 9.45
C THR A 501 -12.36 -19.09 8.86
N PRO A 502 -12.08 -19.20 7.54
CA PRO A 502 -11.09 -18.34 6.87
C PRO A 502 -11.49 -16.88 6.98
N GLY A 503 -10.51 -15.99 6.96
CA GLY A 503 -10.74 -14.55 6.94
C GLY A 503 -11.37 -14.09 5.62
N GLU A 504 -12.19 -13.06 5.68
CA GLU A 504 -12.69 -12.38 4.49
C GLU A 504 -11.61 -11.47 3.91
N GLY A 505 -11.64 -11.24 2.60
CA GLY A 505 -10.84 -10.19 1.96
C GLY A 505 -11.32 -8.79 2.32
N GLY A 506 -10.42 -7.83 2.37
CA GLY A 506 -10.70 -6.41 2.59
C GLY A 506 -11.39 -5.76 1.40
N ALA A 507 -12.21 -4.77 1.64
CA ALA A 507 -12.84 -3.98 0.58
C ALA A 507 -11.86 -2.93 0.01
N ALA A 508 -12.07 -2.54 -1.26
CA ALA A 508 -11.33 -1.47 -1.92
C ALA A 508 -12.29 -0.40 -2.43
N ARG A 509 -11.94 0.88 -2.20
CA ARG A 509 -12.66 2.03 -2.74
C ARG A 509 -11.65 2.99 -3.37
N SER A 510 -11.88 3.34 -4.63
CA SER A 510 -11.04 4.26 -5.40
C SER A 510 -11.91 5.35 -6.01
N SER A 511 -11.51 6.60 -5.84
CA SER A 511 -12.24 7.74 -6.42
C SER A 511 -11.26 8.73 -7.04
N ALA A 512 -11.38 8.97 -8.33
CA ALA A 512 -10.60 9.94 -9.10
C ALA A 512 -11.50 11.08 -9.58
N SER A 513 -11.11 12.33 -9.32
CA SER A 513 -11.81 13.52 -9.78
C SER A 513 -10.83 14.48 -10.48
N ALA A 514 -11.07 14.79 -11.75
CA ALA A 514 -10.29 15.71 -12.56
C ALA A 514 -11.16 16.84 -13.07
N ILE A 515 -10.79 18.10 -12.78
CA ILE A 515 -11.56 19.29 -13.14
C ILE A 515 -10.64 20.29 -13.84
N GLY A 516 -10.99 20.67 -15.07
CA GLY A 516 -10.30 21.67 -15.87
C GLY A 516 -11.26 22.79 -16.31
N ASN A 517 -10.87 24.05 -16.11
CA ASN A 517 -11.69 25.20 -16.55
C ASN A 517 -11.37 25.64 -17.98
N GLY A 518 -10.29 25.15 -18.58
CA GLY A 518 -9.83 25.48 -19.94
C GLY A 518 -10.20 24.42 -20.97
N SER A 519 -9.64 24.59 -22.17
CA SER A 519 -9.82 23.69 -23.33
C SER A 519 -8.82 22.51 -23.35
N SER A 520 -7.88 22.47 -22.40
CA SER A 520 -6.91 21.39 -22.26
C SER A 520 -7.57 20.08 -21.84
N ALA A 521 -6.91 18.96 -22.14
CA ALA A 521 -7.41 17.62 -21.86
C ALA A 521 -7.56 17.34 -20.35
N VAL A 522 -8.65 16.64 -19.99
CA VAL A 522 -8.96 16.25 -18.61
C VAL A 522 -9.18 14.74 -18.55
N HIS A 523 -8.39 14.07 -17.72
CA HIS A 523 -8.42 12.63 -17.57
C HIS A 523 -8.57 12.22 -16.10
N ALA A 524 -9.57 11.39 -15.80
CA ALA A 524 -9.75 10.74 -14.50
C ALA A 524 -9.79 9.22 -14.66
N SER A 525 -9.00 8.50 -13.89
CA SER A 525 -8.98 7.04 -13.88
C SER A 525 -9.01 6.52 -12.44
N ALA A 526 -10.00 5.70 -12.10
CA ALA A 526 -10.14 5.06 -10.80
C ALA A 526 -10.08 3.54 -10.93
N ALA A 527 -9.32 2.87 -10.07
CA ALA A 527 -9.21 1.42 -10.06
C ALA A 527 -9.33 0.86 -8.62
N ALA A 528 -10.28 -0.03 -8.40
CA ALA A 528 -10.48 -0.71 -7.12
C ALA A 528 -10.34 -2.22 -7.27
N VAL A 529 -9.57 -2.87 -6.39
CA VAL A 529 -9.40 -4.32 -6.36
C VAL A 529 -9.68 -4.83 -4.96
N GLY A 530 -10.76 -5.58 -4.76
CA GLY A 530 -11.08 -6.23 -3.49
C GLY A 530 -10.08 -7.34 -3.15
N GLY A 531 -9.75 -7.50 -1.88
CA GLY A 531 -8.85 -8.54 -1.40
C GLY A 531 -9.44 -9.94 -1.56
N ARG A 532 -8.59 -10.94 -1.73
CA ARG A 532 -8.99 -12.34 -1.81
C ARG A 532 -9.45 -12.85 -0.43
N GLY A 533 -10.49 -13.66 -0.37
CA GLY A 533 -10.85 -14.40 0.84
C GLY A 533 -9.81 -15.46 1.19
N GLY A 534 -9.64 -15.73 2.49
CA GLY A 534 -8.71 -16.72 3.00
C GLY A 534 -9.08 -18.14 2.59
N ASP A 535 -8.07 -18.99 2.41
CA ASP A 535 -8.23 -20.39 2.07
C ASP A 535 -8.58 -21.22 3.32
N PHE A 536 -9.33 -22.26 3.11
CA PHE A 536 -9.59 -23.29 4.13
C PHE A 536 -8.53 -24.39 4.05
N SER A 537 -7.76 -24.59 5.11
CA SER A 537 -6.73 -25.63 5.15
C SER A 537 -7.30 -26.99 5.52
N ILE A 538 -7.21 -27.97 4.61
CA ILE A 538 -7.61 -29.36 4.87
C ILE A 538 -6.38 -30.13 5.36
N ASN A 539 -6.15 -30.16 6.66
CA ASN A 539 -5.30 -31.19 7.26
C ASN A 539 -6.18 -32.29 7.86
N PHE A 540 -6.27 -33.43 7.16
CA PHE A 540 -6.86 -34.70 7.64
C PHE A 540 -8.33 -34.67 8.09
N GLY A 541 -9.26 -34.68 7.16
CA GLY A 541 -10.63 -35.08 7.47
C GLY A 541 -11.74 -34.18 6.95
N VAL A 542 -12.96 -34.67 6.98
CA VAL A 542 -14.16 -34.05 6.45
C VAL A 542 -14.57 -32.87 7.32
N GLY A 543 -14.15 -31.65 6.96
CA GLY A 543 -14.63 -30.43 7.60
C GLY A 543 -15.77 -29.77 6.79
N SER A 544 -16.74 -29.16 7.45
CA SER A 544 -17.91 -28.50 6.85
C SER A 544 -17.74 -26.97 6.71
N GLY A 545 -16.51 -26.43 6.76
CA GLY A 545 -16.23 -24.99 6.68
C GLY A 545 -16.41 -24.43 5.26
N SER A 546 -16.81 -23.16 5.14
CA SER A 546 -16.84 -22.39 3.89
C SER A 546 -15.53 -21.62 3.70
N ASN A 547 -15.16 -21.34 2.45
CA ASN A 547 -14.04 -20.45 2.13
C ASN A 547 -14.33 -19.01 2.59
N GLY A 548 -13.28 -18.23 2.83
CA GLY A 548 -13.41 -16.80 3.10
C GLY A 548 -14.05 -16.07 1.90
N ARG A 549 -14.90 -15.09 2.19
CA ARG A 549 -15.53 -14.25 1.18
C ARG A 549 -14.49 -13.30 0.57
N GLY A 550 -14.57 -13.02 -0.75
CA GLY A 550 -13.79 -11.97 -1.39
C GLY A 550 -14.24 -10.57 -0.98
N GLY A 551 -13.31 -9.62 -0.95
CA GLY A 551 -13.57 -8.21 -0.65
C GLY A 551 -14.33 -7.50 -1.78
N HIS A 552 -15.14 -6.53 -1.44
CA HIS A 552 -15.84 -5.69 -2.42
C HIS A 552 -14.90 -4.69 -3.08
N ALA A 553 -15.18 -4.31 -4.33
CA ALA A 553 -14.47 -3.26 -5.05
C ALA A 553 -15.46 -2.18 -5.53
N ASN A 554 -15.11 -0.91 -5.32
CA ASN A 554 -15.90 0.23 -5.79
C ASN A 554 -14.93 1.26 -6.40
N ALA A 555 -15.06 1.53 -7.70
CA ALA A 555 -14.27 2.52 -8.44
C ALA A 555 -15.19 3.61 -9.00
N HIS A 556 -14.82 4.87 -8.80
CA HIS A 556 -15.56 6.02 -9.33
C HIS A 556 -14.62 7.03 -9.97
N ALA A 557 -14.85 7.35 -11.26
CA ALA A 557 -14.08 8.35 -11.99
C ALA A 557 -14.98 9.51 -12.41
N ASN A 558 -14.56 10.75 -12.13
CA ASN A 558 -15.26 11.96 -12.54
C ASN A 558 -14.27 12.86 -13.29
N ALA A 559 -14.57 13.20 -14.53
CA ALA A 559 -13.76 14.11 -15.32
C ALA A 559 -14.64 15.24 -15.90
N GLN A 560 -14.24 16.49 -15.70
CA GLN A 560 -14.99 17.67 -16.14
C GLN A 560 -14.05 18.68 -16.80
N GLY A 561 -14.38 19.14 -18.02
CA GLY A 561 -13.59 20.13 -18.76
C GLY A 561 -14.37 20.74 -19.93
N LEU A 562 -13.75 21.74 -20.60
CA LEU A 562 -14.29 22.31 -21.83
C LEU A 562 -13.67 21.69 -23.10
N GLY A 563 -12.59 20.88 -22.96
CA GLY A 563 -11.91 20.18 -24.02
C GLY A 563 -12.28 18.71 -24.12
N GLU A 564 -11.28 17.90 -24.49
CA GLU A 564 -11.38 16.44 -24.48
C GLU A 564 -11.40 15.91 -23.04
N VAL A 565 -12.38 15.07 -22.73
CA VAL A 565 -12.58 14.51 -21.39
C VAL A 565 -12.61 12.99 -21.45
N VAL A 566 -11.86 12.35 -20.55
CA VAL A 566 -11.84 10.89 -20.41
C VAL A 566 -12.08 10.51 -18.95
N ALA A 567 -13.10 9.72 -18.68
CA ALA A 567 -13.40 9.17 -17.36
C ALA A 567 -13.42 7.64 -17.40
N LEU A 568 -12.53 6.99 -16.65
CA LEU A 568 -12.37 5.53 -16.63
C LEU A 568 -12.50 5.00 -15.21
N ALA A 569 -13.41 4.07 -14.98
CA ALA A 569 -13.58 3.40 -13.70
C ALA A 569 -13.46 1.88 -13.85
N ASN A 570 -12.61 1.26 -13.05
CA ASN A 570 -12.34 -0.17 -13.08
C ASN A 570 -12.50 -0.79 -11.69
N ALA A 571 -13.43 -1.73 -11.53
CA ALA A 571 -13.66 -2.43 -10.27
C ALA A 571 -13.48 -3.93 -10.43
N THR A 572 -12.64 -4.53 -9.59
CA THR A 572 -12.44 -5.97 -9.55
C THR A 572 -12.79 -6.51 -8.17
N GLY A 573 -13.92 -7.22 -8.05
CA GLY A 573 -14.29 -7.89 -6.81
C GLY A 573 -13.30 -9.00 -6.46
N GLY A 574 -12.92 -9.10 -5.18
CA GLY A 574 -11.99 -10.10 -4.68
C GLY A 574 -12.53 -11.53 -4.89
N SER A 575 -11.65 -12.48 -5.19
CA SER A 575 -12.03 -13.89 -5.27
C SER A 575 -12.28 -14.48 -3.88
N SER A 576 -13.15 -15.47 -3.78
CA SER A 576 -13.22 -16.31 -2.58
C SER A 576 -11.94 -17.15 -2.42
N GLY A 577 -11.69 -17.67 -1.22
CA GLY A 577 -10.61 -18.64 -0.97
C GLY A 577 -10.78 -19.93 -1.81
N ALA A 578 -9.69 -20.64 -2.11
CA ALA A 578 -9.56 -21.59 -3.22
C ALA A 578 -9.46 -23.07 -2.85
N LEU A 579 -9.97 -23.65 -1.80
CA LEU A 579 -9.57 -25.03 -1.50
C LEU A 579 -10.63 -26.12 -1.37
N ARG A 580 -11.90 -25.88 -1.64
CA ARG A 580 -12.87 -26.97 -1.68
C ARG A 580 -13.75 -26.95 -2.92
N ARG A 581 -13.76 -28.09 -3.63
CA ARG A 581 -14.59 -28.30 -4.83
C ARG A 581 -16.09 -28.33 -4.57
N ASP A 582 -16.53 -28.46 -3.33
CA ASP A 582 -17.91 -28.82 -2.97
C ASP A 582 -18.65 -27.71 -2.22
N VAL A 583 -18.00 -26.63 -1.82
CA VAL A 583 -18.64 -25.50 -1.13
C VAL A 583 -18.22 -24.21 -1.82
N PRO A 584 -19.16 -23.57 -2.51
CA PRO A 584 -18.89 -22.33 -3.19
C PRO A 584 -18.51 -21.22 -2.20
N GLY A 585 -17.41 -20.49 -2.46
CA GLY A 585 -17.08 -19.24 -1.78
C GLY A 585 -17.73 -18.07 -2.52
N VAL A 586 -18.06 -17.02 -1.84
CA VAL A 586 -18.69 -15.84 -2.41
C VAL A 586 -17.62 -14.83 -2.82
N SER A 587 -17.58 -14.46 -4.10
CA SER A 587 -16.74 -13.36 -4.59
C SER A 587 -17.26 -12.02 -4.06
N GLY A 588 -16.37 -11.01 -4.00
CA GLY A 588 -16.77 -9.64 -3.70
C GLY A 588 -17.57 -9.02 -4.84
N ASN A 589 -18.43 -8.05 -4.51
CA ASN A 589 -19.09 -7.21 -5.51
C ASN A 589 -18.08 -6.35 -6.25
N ALA A 590 -18.37 -5.99 -7.50
CA ALA A 590 -17.61 -5.02 -8.28
C ALA A 590 -18.55 -3.93 -8.81
N HIS A 591 -18.26 -2.68 -8.48
CA HIS A 591 -19.02 -1.53 -8.96
C HIS A 591 -18.06 -0.49 -9.54
N ALA A 592 -18.22 -0.17 -10.80
CA ALA A 592 -17.49 0.87 -11.50
C ALA A 592 -18.49 1.90 -12.05
N GLY A 593 -18.26 3.18 -11.75
CA GLY A 593 -19.06 4.29 -12.25
C GLY A 593 -18.17 5.38 -12.83
N ALA A 594 -18.43 5.85 -14.04
CA ALA A 594 -17.68 6.92 -14.66
C ALA A 594 -18.62 8.06 -15.11
N VAL A 595 -18.20 9.30 -14.83
CA VAL A 595 -18.91 10.53 -15.23
C VAL A 595 -17.93 11.40 -16.01
N GLY A 596 -18.28 11.72 -17.25
CA GLY A 596 -17.55 12.65 -18.10
C GLY A 596 -18.40 13.84 -18.48
N ILE A 597 -17.89 15.05 -18.34
CA ILE A 597 -18.57 16.29 -18.75
C ILE A 597 -17.61 17.11 -19.57
N GLY A 598 -17.85 17.22 -20.89
CA GLY A 598 -16.98 17.92 -21.82
C GLY A 598 -17.55 17.98 -23.22
N THR A 599 -16.79 18.57 -24.15
CA THR A 599 -17.24 18.71 -25.54
C THR A 599 -16.91 17.49 -26.43
N SER A 600 -15.95 16.67 -26.01
CA SER A 600 -15.54 15.45 -26.69
C SER A 600 -14.89 14.48 -25.72
N GLY A 601 -14.75 13.22 -26.11
CA GLY A 601 -14.12 12.17 -25.32
C GLY A 601 -15.08 11.03 -25.01
N HIS A 602 -14.85 10.30 -23.90
CA HIS A 602 -15.70 9.19 -23.51
C HIS A 602 -15.67 8.94 -22.00
N ALA A 603 -16.74 8.31 -21.49
CA ALA A 603 -16.79 7.71 -20.16
C ALA A 603 -16.88 6.19 -20.28
N ALA A 604 -16.13 5.44 -19.48
CA ALA A 604 -16.17 3.97 -19.47
C ALA A 604 -16.10 3.43 -18.04
N ALA A 605 -16.95 2.43 -17.78
CA ALA A 605 -17.01 1.72 -16.51
C ALA A 605 -16.86 0.22 -16.75
N ASP A 606 -15.91 -0.42 -16.06
CA ASP A 606 -15.61 -1.84 -16.13
C ASP A 606 -15.74 -2.50 -14.76
N ALA A 607 -16.59 -3.51 -14.64
CA ALA A 607 -16.72 -4.33 -13.45
C ALA A 607 -16.37 -5.79 -13.74
N PHE A 608 -15.55 -6.40 -12.88
CA PHE A 608 -15.05 -7.75 -13.04
C PHE A 608 -15.09 -8.54 -11.73
N THR A 609 -15.50 -9.82 -11.79
CA THR A 609 -15.36 -10.75 -10.67
C THR A 609 -14.15 -11.67 -10.87
N ALA A 610 -13.14 -11.57 -10.03
CA ALA A 610 -11.86 -12.29 -10.18
C ALA A 610 -11.97 -13.83 -10.03
N GLY A 611 -13.03 -14.36 -9.53
CA GLY A 611 -13.24 -15.79 -9.37
C GLY A 611 -14.65 -16.09 -8.90
N GLY A 612 -15.50 -16.52 -9.79
CA GLY A 612 -16.78 -17.13 -9.46
C GLY A 612 -16.64 -18.64 -9.46
N GLU A 613 -17.51 -19.32 -8.77
CA GLU A 613 -17.49 -20.76 -8.66
C GLU A 613 -17.92 -21.44 -9.92
N LEU A 614 -18.87 -20.85 -10.65
CA LEU A 614 -19.39 -21.41 -11.90
C LEU A 614 -19.05 -20.55 -13.12
N ALA A 615 -18.85 -19.24 -12.94
CA ALA A 615 -18.47 -18.32 -14.02
C ALA A 615 -17.76 -17.09 -13.48
N ARG A 616 -16.95 -16.45 -14.33
CA ARG A 616 -16.46 -15.08 -14.12
C ARG A 616 -17.31 -14.17 -14.99
N LEU A 617 -17.70 -13.04 -14.45
CA LEU A 617 -18.45 -12.02 -15.18
C LEU A 617 -17.56 -10.78 -15.35
N HIS A 618 -17.57 -10.23 -16.57
CA HIS A 618 -16.96 -8.95 -16.88
C HIS A 618 -18.00 -8.11 -17.63
N LEU A 619 -18.31 -6.95 -17.09
CA LEU A 619 -19.26 -6.00 -17.65
C LEU A 619 -18.54 -4.71 -18.01
N THR A 620 -18.80 -4.20 -19.19
CA THR A 620 -18.30 -2.89 -19.64
C THR A 620 -19.47 -2.07 -20.12
N ALA A 621 -19.54 -0.81 -19.70
CA ALA A 621 -20.44 0.20 -20.25
C ALA A 621 -19.62 1.40 -20.71
N THR A 622 -19.90 1.92 -21.91
CA THR A 622 -19.16 3.04 -22.52
C THR A 622 -20.12 3.99 -23.21
N ALA A 623 -19.92 5.28 -23.03
CA ALA A 623 -20.65 6.32 -23.75
C ALA A 623 -19.70 7.39 -24.28
N SER A 624 -19.93 7.88 -25.52
CA SER A 624 -19.24 9.04 -26.08
C SER A 624 -19.77 10.31 -25.43
N LEU A 625 -18.87 11.26 -25.17
CA LEU A 625 -19.22 12.58 -24.65
C LEU A 625 -19.62 13.51 -25.80
N HIS A 626 -20.74 14.21 -25.59
CA HIS A 626 -21.15 15.35 -26.42
C HIS A 626 -21.35 16.60 -25.57
N SER A 627 -21.93 16.46 -24.39
CA SER A 627 -22.00 17.47 -23.34
C SER A 627 -21.89 16.88 -21.94
N GLY A 628 -21.94 15.57 -21.83
CA GLY A 628 -21.79 14.82 -20.58
C GLY A 628 -22.19 13.37 -20.79
N ALA A 629 -21.57 12.43 -20.09
CA ALA A 629 -21.97 11.03 -20.08
C ALA A 629 -21.84 10.42 -18.70
N THR A 630 -22.81 9.58 -18.32
CA THR A 630 -22.78 8.81 -17.06
C THR A 630 -22.95 7.34 -17.37
N VAL A 631 -21.99 6.53 -16.98
CA VAL A 631 -22.00 5.08 -17.23
C VAL A 631 -21.72 4.28 -15.97
N ASP A 632 -22.38 3.12 -15.85
CA ASP A 632 -22.21 2.20 -14.73
C ASP A 632 -22.02 0.76 -15.20
N ALA A 633 -21.09 0.04 -14.55
CA ALA A 633 -20.98 -1.41 -14.63
C ALA A 633 -21.02 -1.98 -13.19
N LEU A 634 -21.98 -2.86 -12.91
CA LEU A 634 -22.18 -3.42 -11.57
C LEU A 634 -22.33 -4.92 -11.62
N ILE A 635 -21.52 -5.64 -10.84
CA ILE A 635 -21.71 -7.07 -10.57
C ILE A 635 -21.99 -7.27 -9.08
N ASP A 636 -23.17 -7.80 -8.76
CA ASP A 636 -23.52 -8.17 -7.39
C ASP A 636 -23.27 -9.66 -7.15
N GLY A 637 -22.27 -9.96 -6.34
CA GLY A 637 -21.92 -11.32 -5.92
C GLY A 637 -22.83 -11.88 -4.81
N SER A 638 -23.76 -11.08 -4.26
CA SER A 638 -24.67 -11.53 -3.18
C SER A 638 -25.86 -12.35 -3.67
N GLY A 639 -26.05 -12.41 -5.00
CA GLY A 639 -27.21 -13.08 -5.61
C GLY A 639 -28.50 -12.24 -5.61
N ALA A 640 -28.43 -10.98 -5.20
CA ALA A 640 -29.53 -10.03 -5.33
C ALA A 640 -29.47 -9.32 -6.69
N PHE A 641 -30.61 -8.97 -7.25
CA PHE A 641 -30.69 -8.22 -8.50
C PHE A 641 -31.73 -7.11 -8.38
N GLN A 642 -31.32 -5.90 -8.75
CA GLN A 642 -32.22 -4.75 -8.81
C GLN A 642 -32.09 -4.11 -10.19
N ARG A 643 -33.23 -4.03 -10.91
CA ARG A 643 -33.27 -3.36 -12.22
C ARG A 643 -32.99 -1.87 -12.08
N THR A 644 -32.20 -1.35 -13.00
CA THR A 644 -32.02 0.09 -13.16
C THR A 644 -33.08 0.61 -14.13
N PRO A 645 -33.86 1.64 -13.75
CA PRO A 645 -34.82 2.26 -14.66
C PRO A 645 -34.10 2.88 -15.86
N LEU A 646 -34.64 2.66 -17.07
CA LEU A 646 -34.13 3.31 -18.29
C LEU A 646 -34.23 4.85 -18.17
N GLY A 647 -33.31 5.57 -18.83
CA GLY A 647 -33.28 7.01 -18.85
C GLY A 647 -32.65 7.66 -17.58
N ARG A 648 -31.90 6.88 -16.81
CA ARG A 648 -31.09 7.39 -15.68
C ARG A 648 -29.61 7.50 -15.98
N LEU A 649 -29.09 6.60 -16.81
CA LEU A 649 -27.69 6.50 -17.19
C LEU A 649 -27.62 6.45 -18.70
N ASP A 650 -26.56 7.01 -19.29
CA ASP A 650 -26.35 6.95 -20.75
C ASP A 650 -26.10 5.52 -21.20
N ALA A 651 -25.26 4.77 -20.49
CA ALA A 651 -25.09 3.34 -20.71
C ALA A 651 -24.91 2.62 -19.38
N PHE A 652 -25.46 1.41 -19.27
CA PHE A 652 -25.19 0.58 -18.11
C PHE A 652 -25.22 -0.91 -18.43
N ALA A 653 -24.44 -1.67 -17.67
CA ALA A 653 -24.45 -3.12 -17.66
C ALA A 653 -24.48 -3.60 -16.19
N ILE A 654 -25.50 -4.35 -15.83
CA ILE A 654 -25.69 -4.84 -14.46
C ILE A 654 -25.87 -6.34 -14.48
N ALA A 655 -25.23 -7.04 -13.54
CA ALA A 655 -25.38 -8.48 -13.36
C ALA A 655 -25.46 -8.87 -11.89
N SER A 656 -26.22 -9.92 -11.62
CA SER A 656 -26.15 -10.69 -10.38
C SER A 656 -25.55 -12.05 -10.68
N GLN A 657 -24.52 -12.43 -9.96
CA GLN A 657 -23.91 -13.75 -10.06
C GLN A 657 -24.65 -14.72 -9.13
N LEU A 658 -25.01 -15.88 -9.64
CA LEU A 658 -25.74 -16.92 -8.91
C LEU A 658 -27.01 -16.37 -8.21
N PRO A 659 -27.93 -15.77 -8.96
CA PRO A 659 -29.11 -15.14 -8.39
C PRO A 659 -29.95 -16.15 -7.56
N GLY A 660 -30.56 -15.67 -6.48
CA GLY A 660 -31.47 -16.49 -5.67
C GLY A 660 -32.72 -16.89 -6.46
N SER A 661 -33.35 -18.00 -6.09
CA SER A 661 -34.53 -18.55 -6.80
C SER A 661 -35.64 -17.54 -7.01
N SER A 662 -36.02 -16.82 -5.97
CA SER A 662 -37.06 -15.80 -6.04
C SER A 662 -36.74 -14.65 -7.00
N VAL A 663 -35.43 -14.35 -7.19
CA VAL A 663 -34.97 -13.35 -8.16
C VAL A 663 -35.11 -13.89 -9.58
N VAL A 664 -34.74 -15.16 -9.81
CA VAL A 664 -34.90 -15.84 -11.08
C VAL A 664 -36.36 -15.94 -11.45
N ASP A 665 -37.22 -16.44 -10.57
CA ASP A 665 -38.66 -16.61 -10.77
C ASP A 665 -39.34 -15.26 -11.16
N ALA A 666 -38.96 -14.19 -10.49
CA ALA A 666 -39.46 -12.85 -10.82
C ALA A 666 -38.98 -12.34 -12.19
N ALA A 667 -37.81 -12.77 -12.64
CA ALA A 667 -37.24 -12.37 -13.93
C ALA A 667 -37.92 -13.07 -15.10
N ILE A 668 -38.15 -14.40 -14.98
CA ILE A 668 -38.65 -15.26 -16.08
C ILE A 668 -40.15 -15.55 -16.03
N GLY A 669 -40.86 -15.14 -14.96
CA GLY A 669 -42.27 -15.53 -14.74
C GLY A 669 -43.24 -15.20 -15.90
N ASP A 670 -42.95 -14.15 -16.66
CA ASP A 670 -43.72 -13.72 -17.83
C ASP A 670 -43.14 -14.19 -19.18
N SER A 671 -42.08 -15.02 -19.14
CA SER A 671 -41.30 -15.43 -20.32
C SER A 671 -41.29 -16.98 -20.47
N PRO A 672 -42.34 -17.58 -21.00
CA PRO A 672 -42.53 -19.05 -21.00
C PRO A 672 -41.48 -19.83 -21.77
N GLN A 673 -40.91 -19.29 -22.85
CA GLN A 673 -39.86 -20.00 -23.62
C GLN A 673 -38.56 -20.01 -22.83
N VAL A 674 -38.17 -18.87 -22.22
CA VAL A 674 -37.00 -18.78 -21.34
C VAL A 674 -37.22 -19.67 -20.12
N ALA A 675 -38.38 -19.62 -19.46
CA ALA A 675 -38.69 -20.47 -18.33
C ALA A 675 -38.60 -21.97 -18.68
N ALA A 676 -39.09 -22.37 -19.84
CA ALA A 676 -39.00 -23.76 -20.28
C ALA A 676 -37.58 -24.22 -20.59
N ALA A 677 -36.68 -23.31 -21.03
CA ALA A 677 -35.28 -23.63 -21.31
C ALA A 677 -34.46 -23.91 -20.02
N PHE A 678 -34.85 -23.27 -18.91
CA PHE A 678 -34.19 -23.48 -17.61
C PHE A 678 -34.86 -24.58 -16.74
N GLY A 679 -36.06 -25.05 -17.11
CA GLY A 679 -36.81 -26.09 -16.40
C GLY A 679 -37.52 -25.61 -15.14
N ASP A 680 -38.33 -26.46 -14.54
CA ASP A 680 -39.13 -26.16 -13.34
C ASP A 680 -38.29 -25.94 -12.05
N ASP A 681 -37.03 -26.41 -12.06
CA ASP A 681 -36.03 -26.28 -10.95
C ASP A 681 -34.84 -25.42 -11.37
N ALA A 682 -35.07 -24.24 -11.95
CA ALA A 682 -34.05 -23.32 -12.46
C ALA A 682 -32.99 -22.87 -11.42
N ILE A 683 -33.23 -23.12 -10.16
CA ILE A 683 -32.46 -22.61 -9.00
C ILE A 683 -31.00 -23.03 -9.00
N GLY A 684 -30.67 -24.21 -9.43
CA GLY A 684 -29.29 -24.73 -9.42
C GLY A 684 -28.54 -24.50 -10.73
N VAL A 685 -29.15 -23.86 -11.71
CA VAL A 685 -28.72 -23.86 -13.11
C VAL A 685 -28.37 -22.46 -13.62
N VAL A 686 -28.87 -21.39 -12.97
CA VAL A 686 -28.63 -20.01 -13.41
C VAL A 686 -27.26 -19.53 -12.96
N LEU A 687 -26.38 -19.18 -13.93
CA LEU A 687 -25.04 -18.67 -13.71
C LEU A 687 -25.02 -17.16 -13.44
N GLY A 688 -25.93 -16.44 -14.12
CA GLY A 688 -26.05 -15.00 -14.02
C GLY A 688 -27.36 -14.48 -14.57
N LEU A 689 -27.81 -13.35 -14.04
CA LEU A 689 -28.96 -12.59 -14.46
C LEU A 689 -28.57 -11.12 -14.49
N GLY A 690 -29.00 -10.38 -15.50
CA GLY A 690 -28.63 -8.97 -15.58
C GLY A 690 -29.48 -8.14 -16.50
N GLN A 691 -29.07 -6.90 -16.67
CA GLN A 691 -29.71 -5.90 -17.51
C GLN A 691 -28.64 -5.10 -18.25
N ILE A 692 -28.92 -4.79 -19.51
CA ILE A 692 -28.15 -3.84 -20.31
C ILE A 692 -29.10 -2.75 -20.75
N GLY A 693 -28.68 -1.49 -20.71
CA GLY A 693 -29.50 -0.39 -21.14
C GLY A 693 -28.72 0.85 -21.58
N PHE A 694 -29.37 1.63 -22.44
CA PHE A 694 -28.87 2.84 -23.05
C PHE A 694 -29.91 3.94 -23.01
N ALA A 695 -29.48 5.20 -22.93
CA ALA A 695 -30.38 6.33 -23.05
C ALA A 695 -29.65 7.56 -23.61
N GLY A 696 -30.28 8.28 -24.52
CA GLY A 696 -29.82 9.59 -24.99
C GLY A 696 -30.19 10.67 -23.99
N LEU A 697 -29.39 10.86 -22.94
CA LEU A 697 -29.64 11.89 -21.91
C LEU A 697 -29.07 13.26 -22.29
N GLN A 698 -28.32 13.32 -23.39
CA GLN A 698 -27.64 14.51 -23.87
C GLN A 698 -28.27 14.99 -25.19
N ASP A 699 -28.17 16.29 -25.46
CA ASP A 699 -28.50 16.85 -26.76
C ASP A 699 -27.36 16.55 -27.75
N ALA A 700 -27.63 15.71 -28.74
CA ALA A 700 -26.67 15.36 -29.77
C ALA A 700 -26.36 16.51 -30.76
N GLY A 701 -27.06 17.63 -30.67
CA GLY A 701 -26.94 18.71 -31.67
C GLY A 701 -27.31 18.19 -33.07
N ASP A 702 -26.40 18.37 -34.03
CA ASP A 702 -26.58 17.83 -35.42
C ASP A 702 -25.98 16.40 -35.57
N GLY A 703 -25.49 15.77 -34.50
CA GLY A 703 -24.82 14.48 -34.49
C GLY A 703 -25.66 13.33 -33.93
N SER A 704 -25.01 12.21 -33.69
CA SER A 704 -25.58 11.07 -33.00
C SER A 704 -24.72 10.70 -31.80
N LEU A 705 -25.33 10.26 -30.71
CA LEU A 705 -24.67 9.65 -29.56
C LEU A 705 -24.35 8.20 -29.87
N SER A 706 -23.17 7.76 -29.47
CA SER A 706 -22.74 6.37 -29.57
C SER A 706 -22.47 5.82 -28.18
N GLN A 707 -23.09 4.71 -27.87
CA GLN A 707 -22.95 4.04 -26.57
C GLN A 707 -22.79 2.54 -26.80
N SER A 708 -22.06 1.87 -25.94
CA SER A 708 -21.90 0.43 -26.01
C SER A 708 -21.97 -0.20 -24.62
N ALA A 709 -22.42 -1.45 -24.60
CA ALA A 709 -22.33 -2.29 -23.41
C ALA A 709 -21.87 -3.69 -23.82
N ARG A 710 -20.99 -4.27 -23.02
CA ARG A 710 -20.44 -5.60 -23.25
C ARG A 710 -20.54 -6.43 -21.99
N LEU A 711 -20.99 -7.66 -22.16
CA LEU A 711 -20.96 -8.69 -21.15
C LEU A 711 -20.05 -9.81 -21.63
N GLU A 712 -19.06 -10.15 -20.84
CA GLU A 712 -18.21 -11.31 -21.05
C GLU A 712 -18.38 -12.32 -19.91
N ILE A 713 -18.72 -13.55 -20.25
CA ILE A 713 -18.92 -14.64 -19.30
C ILE A 713 -17.89 -15.72 -19.59
N ILE A 714 -17.05 -16.02 -18.61
CA ILE A 714 -16.04 -17.09 -18.71
C ILE A 714 -16.50 -18.22 -17.78
N PRO A 715 -17.08 -19.32 -18.32
CA PRO A 715 -17.54 -20.46 -17.51
C PRO A 715 -16.37 -21.12 -16.79
N ASN A 716 -16.58 -21.51 -15.54
CA ASN A 716 -15.62 -22.33 -14.80
C ASN A 716 -15.87 -23.81 -15.05
N VAL A 717 -15.18 -24.37 -16.04
CA VAL A 717 -15.37 -25.74 -16.57
C VAL A 717 -15.16 -26.86 -15.54
N PHE A 718 -14.54 -26.57 -14.38
CA PHE A 718 -14.28 -27.60 -13.36
C PHE A 718 -15.53 -28.01 -12.55
N GLN A 719 -16.61 -27.24 -12.66
CA GLN A 719 -17.83 -27.46 -11.86
C GLN A 719 -19.07 -27.77 -12.71
N VAL A 720 -18.97 -27.63 -14.03
CA VAL A 720 -20.07 -27.93 -14.95
C VAL A 720 -20.06 -29.45 -15.25
N SER A 721 -21.14 -30.14 -14.97
CA SER A 721 -21.25 -31.56 -15.27
C SER A 721 -21.38 -31.77 -16.81
N VAL A 722 -20.83 -32.86 -17.30
CA VAL A 722 -20.38 -33.17 -18.67
C VAL A 722 -21.43 -33.16 -19.77
N LEU A 723 -22.70 -32.87 -19.53
CA LEU A 723 -23.79 -33.04 -20.49
C LEU A 723 -24.87 -31.94 -20.44
N GLN A 724 -24.53 -30.72 -20.02
CA GLN A 724 -25.50 -29.63 -19.99
C GLN A 724 -25.18 -28.61 -21.09
N ASP A 725 -26.20 -28.19 -21.82
CA ASP A 725 -26.12 -27.08 -22.77
C ASP A 725 -26.17 -25.75 -21.98
N VAL A 726 -25.42 -24.78 -22.44
CA VAL A 726 -25.53 -23.41 -21.95
C VAL A 726 -26.57 -22.68 -22.76
N VAL A 727 -27.50 -22.04 -22.09
CA VAL A 727 -28.55 -21.25 -22.72
C VAL A 727 -28.53 -19.82 -22.24
N LEU A 728 -28.80 -18.89 -23.15
CA LEU A 728 -28.99 -17.48 -22.90
C LEU A 728 -30.42 -17.10 -23.18
N GLY A 729 -31.13 -16.57 -22.21
CA GLY A 729 -32.47 -16.02 -22.36
C GLY A 729 -32.43 -14.50 -22.36
N PHE A 730 -33.29 -13.89 -23.18
CA PHE A 730 -33.60 -12.46 -23.14
C PHE A 730 -35.05 -12.28 -22.74
N VAL A 731 -35.28 -11.33 -21.85
CA VAL A 731 -36.60 -11.04 -21.27
C VAL A 731 -36.77 -9.55 -21.07
N LYS A 732 -38.04 -9.12 -21.01
CA LYS A 732 -38.46 -7.75 -20.66
C LYS A 732 -37.73 -6.63 -21.43
N PRO A 733 -37.70 -6.70 -22.81
CA PRO A 733 -37.16 -5.58 -23.57
C PRO A 733 -38.05 -4.35 -23.41
N GLU A 734 -37.40 -3.19 -23.15
CA GLU A 734 -38.09 -1.93 -22.96
C GLU A 734 -37.51 -0.85 -23.87
N SER A 735 -38.37 0.06 -24.37
CA SER A 735 -37.92 1.25 -25.12
C SER A 735 -38.69 2.48 -24.65
N ILE A 736 -38.03 3.65 -24.66
CA ILE A 736 -38.63 4.95 -24.37
C ILE A 736 -38.38 5.87 -25.56
N GLY A 737 -39.35 6.73 -25.90
CA GLY A 737 -39.24 7.63 -27.03
C GLY A 737 -39.13 6.87 -28.37
N THR A 738 -38.22 7.32 -29.24
CA THR A 738 -37.87 6.63 -30.48
C THR A 738 -36.97 5.41 -30.28
N GLY A 739 -36.50 5.16 -29.04
CA GLY A 739 -35.66 4.04 -28.67
C GLY A 739 -34.21 4.18 -29.14
N PHE A 740 -33.97 4.20 -30.43
CA PHE A 740 -32.66 4.36 -31.08
C PHE A 740 -32.82 4.63 -32.58
N ASP A 741 -31.74 5.12 -33.21
CA ASP A 741 -31.60 5.19 -34.66
C ASP A 741 -31.03 3.89 -35.23
N SER A 742 -30.11 3.25 -34.47
CA SER A 742 -29.56 1.96 -34.77
C SER A 742 -29.13 1.22 -33.49
N LEU A 743 -29.45 -0.08 -33.43
CA LEU A 743 -28.99 -0.99 -32.39
C LEU A 743 -28.33 -2.21 -33.04
N HIS A 744 -27.03 -2.37 -32.82
CA HIS A 744 -26.31 -3.56 -33.25
C HIS A 744 -26.16 -4.52 -32.08
N PHE A 745 -26.55 -5.76 -32.24
CA PHE A 745 -26.39 -6.82 -31.25
C PHE A 745 -25.53 -7.95 -31.82
N ARG A 746 -24.49 -8.31 -31.07
CA ARG A 746 -23.66 -9.47 -31.39
C ARG A 746 -23.53 -10.38 -30.19
N ALA A 747 -23.73 -11.68 -30.42
CA ALA A 747 -23.39 -12.73 -29.44
C ALA A 747 -22.36 -13.66 -30.06
N ALA A 748 -21.26 -13.91 -29.33
CA ALA A 748 -20.20 -14.78 -29.84
C ALA A 748 -19.65 -15.67 -28.71
N MET A 749 -19.24 -16.88 -29.01
CA MET A 749 -18.54 -17.81 -28.12
C MET A 749 -17.18 -18.15 -28.73
N GLY A 750 -16.10 -17.61 -28.14
CA GLY A 750 -14.78 -17.63 -28.74
C GLY A 750 -14.83 -17.03 -30.15
N ASP A 751 -14.41 -17.82 -31.17
CA ASP A 751 -14.40 -17.38 -32.57
C ASP A 751 -15.74 -17.63 -33.29
N THR A 752 -16.75 -18.20 -32.62
CA THR A 752 -18.05 -18.55 -33.25
C THR A 752 -19.07 -17.46 -32.96
N THR A 753 -19.55 -16.80 -33.99
CA THR A 753 -20.68 -15.87 -33.92
C THR A 753 -21.99 -16.66 -33.84
N LEU A 754 -22.77 -16.39 -32.78
CA LEU A 754 -24.06 -17.02 -32.50
C LEU A 754 -25.22 -16.17 -33.01
N ALA A 755 -25.08 -14.86 -32.91
CA ALA A 755 -26.01 -13.88 -33.45
C ALA A 755 -25.22 -12.62 -33.84
N ASP A 756 -25.66 -11.97 -34.92
CA ASP A 756 -25.10 -10.71 -35.41
C ASP A 756 -26.23 -9.99 -36.14
N VAL A 757 -26.89 -9.05 -35.53
CA VAL A 757 -28.11 -8.42 -35.99
C VAL A 757 -28.10 -6.94 -35.76
N THR A 758 -28.49 -6.16 -36.76
CA THR A 758 -28.70 -4.72 -36.62
C THR A 758 -30.18 -4.39 -36.75
N PHE A 759 -30.68 -3.54 -35.86
CA PHE A 759 -32.05 -3.05 -35.87
C PHE A 759 -32.05 -1.54 -36.16
N ASP A 760 -32.94 -1.09 -37.00
CA ASP A 760 -33.28 0.32 -37.23
C ASP A 760 -34.72 0.65 -36.75
N ASP A 761 -35.39 -0.32 -36.13
CA ASP A 761 -36.73 -0.24 -35.58
C ASP A 761 -36.79 -0.83 -34.17
N PRO A 762 -37.09 -0.02 -33.15
CA PRO A 762 -37.18 -0.45 -31.75
C PRO A 762 -38.23 -1.53 -31.50
N ASP A 763 -39.33 -1.52 -32.23
CA ASP A 763 -40.35 -2.56 -32.10
C ASP A 763 -39.87 -3.91 -32.67
N ALA A 764 -39.08 -3.90 -33.74
CA ALA A 764 -38.42 -5.10 -34.25
C ALA A 764 -37.40 -5.65 -33.24
N ALA A 765 -36.62 -4.80 -32.61
CA ALA A 765 -35.70 -5.19 -31.54
C ALA A 765 -36.45 -5.76 -30.32
N ARG A 766 -37.52 -5.11 -29.89
CA ARG A 766 -38.35 -5.61 -28.77
C ARG A 766 -38.91 -7.00 -29.08
N VAL A 767 -39.48 -7.22 -30.27
CA VAL A 767 -39.96 -8.55 -30.70
C VAL A 767 -38.84 -9.57 -30.75
N TYR A 768 -37.62 -9.17 -31.15
CA TYR A 768 -36.47 -10.06 -31.22
C TYR A 768 -36.01 -10.52 -29.82
N PHE A 769 -36.01 -9.65 -28.82
CA PHE A 769 -35.52 -9.94 -27.47
C PHE A 769 -36.62 -10.39 -26.50
N ASP A 770 -37.92 -10.35 -26.89
CA ASP A 770 -39.02 -10.78 -26.05
C ASP A 770 -39.08 -12.30 -25.94
N ASP A 771 -38.91 -12.84 -24.74
CA ASP A 771 -38.95 -14.29 -24.41
C ASP A 771 -38.07 -15.13 -25.34
N ARG A 772 -36.89 -14.65 -25.72
CA ARG A 772 -35.99 -15.32 -26.66
C ARG A 772 -34.93 -16.14 -25.96
N VAL A 773 -34.75 -17.37 -26.47
CA VAL A 773 -33.69 -18.29 -26.03
C VAL A 773 -32.66 -18.45 -27.14
N LEU A 774 -31.38 -18.31 -26.82
CA LEU A 774 -30.25 -18.71 -27.66
C LEU A 774 -29.58 -19.94 -27.03
N ASP A 775 -29.57 -21.04 -27.78
CA ASP A 775 -28.84 -22.25 -27.43
C ASP A 775 -27.36 -22.03 -27.79
N LEU A 776 -26.48 -22.04 -26.80
CA LEU A 776 -25.04 -21.81 -26.94
C LEU A 776 -24.27 -23.12 -27.11
N GLY A 777 -25.00 -24.27 -27.11
CA GLY A 777 -24.46 -25.61 -27.31
C GLY A 777 -23.92 -26.26 -26.05
N SER A 778 -23.54 -27.53 -26.20
CA SER A 778 -23.01 -28.35 -25.12
C SER A 778 -21.52 -28.17 -24.92
N PHE A 779 -21.13 -27.96 -23.71
CA PHE A 779 -19.73 -28.06 -23.32
C PHE A 779 -19.34 -29.52 -23.11
N VAL A 780 -18.89 -30.19 -24.16
CA VAL A 780 -18.40 -31.58 -24.06
C VAL A 780 -16.98 -31.57 -23.52
N ILE A 781 -16.82 -31.91 -22.25
CA ILE A 781 -15.51 -32.28 -21.73
C ILE A 781 -15.27 -33.78 -22.04
N GLY A 782 -14.87 -34.04 -23.25
CA GLY A 782 -14.53 -35.41 -23.71
C GLY A 782 -13.03 -35.54 -23.86
N GLY A 783 -12.38 -36.25 -22.97
CA GLY A 783 -10.99 -36.71 -23.15
C GLY A 783 -9.97 -36.17 -22.14
N VAL A 784 -9.17 -37.05 -21.62
CA VAL A 784 -8.00 -36.86 -20.75
C VAL A 784 -6.84 -36.25 -21.58
N PRO A 785 -6.18 -35.20 -21.17
CA PRO A 785 -6.25 -34.28 -20.05
C PRO A 785 -7.12 -33.02 -20.32
N PRO A 786 -7.47 -32.21 -19.31
CA PRO A 786 -8.37 -31.09 -19.53
C PRO A 786 -7.75 -30.08 -20.48
N VAL A 787 -8.29 -30.00 -21.68
CA VAL A 787 -8.03 -28.89 -22.59
C VAL A 787 -8.77 -27.71 -21.99
N PHE A 788 -8.05 -26.69 -21.56
CA PHE A 788 -8.61 -25.45 -21.02
C PHE A 788 -9.42 -24.76 -22.13
N PHE A 789 -10.72 -24.96 -22.18
CA PHE A 789 -11.60 -24.14 -23.01
C PHE A 789 -11.75 -22.78 -22.32
N ARG A 790 -11.01 -21.79 -22.80
CA ARG A 790 -11.14 -20.38 -22.45
C ARG A 790 -12.07 -19.64 -23.40
N SER A 791 -13.07 -20.28 -23.94
CA SER A 791 -14.02 -19.59 -24.81
C SER A 791 -14.97 -18.78 -23.94
N ALA A 792 -14.78 -17.47 -23.91
CA ALA A 792 -15.71 -16.55 -23.29
C ALA A 792 -16.97 -16.46 -24.17
N LEU A 793 -18.14 -16.42 -23.56
CA LEU A 793 -19.34 -15.89 -24.20
C LEU A 793 -19.26 -14.38 -24.10
N VAL A 794 -19.37 -13.71 -25.22
CA VAL A 794 -19.37 -12.26 -25.33
C VAL A 794 -20.70 -11.80 -25.91
N LEU A 795 -21.39 -10.90 -25.22
CA LEU A 795 -22.54 -10.16 -25.73
C LEU A 795 -22.12 -8.71 -25.91
N GLU A 796 -22.32 -8.16 -27.08
CA GLU A 796 -22.00 -6.79 -27.43
C GLU A 796 -23.25 -6.10 -27.94
N PHE A 797 -23.50 -4.92 -27.42
CA PHE A 797 -24.58 -4.05 -27.85
C PHE A 797 -23.98 -2.69 -28.18
N ASP A 798 -24.18 -2.21 -29.43
CA ASP A 798 -23.83 -0.88 -29.85
C ASP A 798 -25.09 -0.12 -30.17
N TRP A 799 -25.31 0.97 -29.44
CA TRP A 799 -26.50 1.81 -29.58
C TRP A 799 -26.12 3.16 -30.17
N ILE A 800 -26.89 3.62 -31.12
CA ILE A 800 -26.80 4.94 -31.75
C ILE A 800 -28.15 5.61 -31.65
N GLY A 801 -28.20 6.83 -31.14
CA GLY A 801 -29.40 7.64 -31.02
C GLY A 801 -29.13 9.11 -31.20
N SER A 802 -30.05 9.80 -31.84
CA SER A 802 -30.00 11.25 -32.10
C SER A 802 -31.07 12.03 -31.32
N GLU A 803 -32.06 11.37 -30.75
CA GLU A 803 -33.20 12.02 -30.09
C GLU A 803 -33.07 11.99 -28.56
N LEU A 804 -33.12 13.18 -27.96
CA LEU A 804 -33.07 13.35 -26.51
C LEU A 804 -34.21 12.61 -25.79
N GLY A 805 -33.88 11.85 -24.77
CA GLY A 805 -34.81 11.06 -23.98
C GLY A 805 -35.16 9.71 -24.55
N SER A 806 -34.63 9.33 -25.71
CA SER A 806 -34.74 7.99 -26.26
C SER A 806 -33.93 6.99 -25.45
N ALA A 807 -34.47 5.79 -25.23
CA ALA A 807 -33.78 4.76 -24.48
C ALA A 807 -34.18 3.35 -24.95
N PHE A 808 -33.26 2.39 -24.79
CA PHE A 808 -33.50 0.98 -25.00
C PHE A 808 -32.80 0.13 -23.95
N GLY A 809 -33.41 -0.96 -23.50
CA GLY A 809 -32.79 -1.89 -22.57
C GLY A 809 -33.42 -3.26 -22.60
N VAL A 810 -32.65 -4.26 -22.15
CA VAL A 810 -33.06 -5.66 -22.12
C VAL A 810 -32.48 -6.37 -20.91
N ASP A 811 -33.28 -7.23 -20.29
CA ASP A 811 -32.80 -8.16 -19.27
C ASP A 811 -32.33 -9.45 -19.94
N TRP A 812 -31.28 -10.02 -19.38
CA TRP A 812 -30.71 -11.28 -19.83
C TRP A 812 -30.54 -12.25 -18.67
N ILE A 813 -30.60 -13.55 -18.97
CA ILE A 813 -30.36 -14.63 -18.03
C ILE A 813 -29.52 -15.72 -18.72
N ILE A 814 -28.49 -16.19 -18.05
CA ILE A 814 -27.65 -17.28 -18.55
C ILE A 814 -27.56 -18.42 -17.54
N GLY A 815 -27.57 -19.63 -18.02
CA GLY A 815 -27.45 -20.82 -17.19
C GLY A 815 -27.30 -22.08 -18.00
N LEU A 816 -27.44 -23.20 -17.31
CA LEU A 816 -27.29 -24.55 -17.83
C LEU A 816 -28.68 -25.17 -18.00
N THR A 817 -28.93 -25.90 -19.08
CA THR A 817 -30.15 -26.69 -19.22
C THR A 817 -30.22 -27.75 -18.09
N PRO A 818 -31.43 -28.06 -17.58
CA PRO A 818 -31.58 -29.15 -16.61
C PRO A 818 -31.06 -30.45 -17.22
N ILE A 819 -30.34 -31.24 -16.45
CA ILE A 819 -30.03 -32.62 -16.86
C ILE A 819 -31.36 -33.35 -16.92
N PRO A 820 -31.79 -33.91 -18.07
CA PRO A 820 -32.95 -34.74 -18.08
C PRO A 820 -32.76 -35.88 -17.07
N GLU A 821 -33.52 -35.86 -15.98
CA GLU A 821 -33.51 -37.02 -15.07
C GLU A 821 -33.72 -38.26 -15.95
N PRO A 822 -32.82 -39.28 -15.83
CA PRO A 822 -33.11 -40.53 -16.52
C PRO A 822 -34.48 -40.92 -16.01
N SER A 823 -35.48 -40.79 -16.93
CA SER A 823 -36.88 -40.96 -16.57
C SER A 823 -36.99 -42.16 -15.65
N THR A 824 -37.62 -41.99 -14.51
CA THR A 824 -37.87 -43.06 -13.51
C THR A 824 -38.37 -44.36 -14.19
N ALA A 825 -39.05 -44.20 -15.34
CA ALA A 825 -39.40 -45.26 -16.24
C ALA A 825 -38.21 -45.97 -16.89
N LEU A 826 -37.13 -45.27 -17.28
CA LEU A 826 -35.92 -45.88 -17.87
C LEU A 826 -35.11 -46.60 -16.78
N LEU A 827 -34.96 -46.01 -15.58
CA LEU A 827 -34.35 -46.70 -14.47
C LEU A 827 -35.15 -47.90 -13.98
N LEU A 828 -36.50 -47.79 -13.97
CA LEU A 828 -37.38 -48.90 -13.68
C LEU A 828 -37.30 -49.99 -14.77
N ALA A 829 -37.26 -49.62 -16.05
CA ALA A 829 -37.08 -50.52 -17.16
C ALA A 829 -35.71 -51.21 -17.11
N LEU A 830 -34.64 -50.47 -16.85
CA LEU A 830 -33.30 -51.05 -16.66
C LEU A 830 -33.24 -51.93 -15.39
N GLY A 831 -33.84 -51.53 -14.30
CA GLY A 831 -34.00 -52.33 -13.08
C GLY A 831 -34.77 -53.64 -13.33
N LEU A 832 -35.86 -53.53 -14.03
CA LEU A 832 -36.67 -54.70 -14.46
C LEU A 832 -35.89 -55.59 -15.43
N ALA A 833 -35.17 -55.03 -16.41
CA ALA A 833 -34.34 -55.80 -17.33
C ALA A 833 -33.19 -56.54 -16.60
N VAL A 834 -32.54 -55.91 -15.63
CA VAL A 834 -31.51 -56.55 -14.80
C VAL A 834 -32.10 -57.65 -13.91
N MET A 835 -33.28 -57.44 -13.35
CA MET A 835 -33.98 -58.46 -12.59
C MET A 835 -34.43 -59.62 -13.47
N ALA A 836 -34.94 -59.38 -14.67
CA ALA A 836 -35.31 -60.39 -15.65
C ALA A 836 -34.08 -61.22 -16.12
N ALA A 837 -32.94 -60.54 -16.38
CA ALA A 837 -31.68 -61.19 -16.71
C ALA A 837 -31.12 -62.07 -15.55
N ARG A 838 -31.26 -61.63 -14.30
CA ARG A 838 -30.88 -62.40 -13.12
C ARG A 838 -31.82 -63.59 -12.89
N ALA A 839 -33.11 -63.41 -13.16
CA ALA A 839 -34.08 -64.50 -13.01
C ALA A 839 -33.86 -65.58 -14.11
N ARG A 840 -33.49 -65.22 -15.35
CA ARG A 840 -33.09 -66.13 -16.43
C ARG A 840 -31.82 -66.91 -16.11
N ARG A 841 -30.81 -66.27 -15.50
CA ARG A 841 -29.56 -66.97 -15.06
C ARG A 841 -29.80 -67.96 -13.94
N ARG A 842 -30.74 -67.68 -13.04
CA ARG A 842 -31.11 -68.65 -12.01
C ARG A 842 -31.88 -69.88 -12.51
N ARG A 843 -32.66 -69.75 -13.62
CA ARG A 843 -33.33 -70.90 -14.24
C ARG A 843 -32.44 -71.79 -15.11
N GLY A 844 -31.31 -71.22 -15.61
CA GLY A 844 -30.34 -72.01 -16.38
C GLY A 844 -29.31 -72.76 -15.54
N ALA A 845 -29.31 -72.60 -14.23
CA ALA A 845 -28.41 -73.32 -13.30
C ALA A 845 -29.11 -74.48 -12.52
N ALA A 846 -30.38 -74.78 -12.93
CA ALA A 846 -31.21 -75.86 -12.30
C ALA A 846 -31.63 -76.94 -13.34
N ILE A 847 -30.84 -77.09 -14.41
CA ILE A 847 -30.94 -78.24 -15.31
C ILE A 847 -29.59 -78.93 -15.38
#